data_de20005d789418a2ff8153ee57ae529e
#
_entry.id   de20005d789418a2ff8153ee57ae529e
#
_cell.length_a   1.000
_cell.length_b   1.000
_cell.length_c   1.000
_cell.angle_alpha   90.00
_cell.angle_beta   90.00
_cell.angle_gamma   90.00
#
_symmetry.space_group_name_H-M   'P 1'
#
loop_
_entity.id
_entity.type
_entity.pdbx_description
1 polymer ?
#
loop_
_entity_poly.entity_id
_entity_poly.type
_entity_poly.pdbx_seq_one_letter_code
_entity_poly.pdbx_strand_id
1 'polypeptide(L)'
;MKIAEDVVSGLSALDRPNSYIGRSVPRPNLDRLTQGRGQYVSDVVLPRMVHVAFLRSPHAHARVKTIEAGQAKSAPGVVAIITGAELAKVITPWVGVLTHLKGIKSAPQHAIAVDRACWQGEAVCAVVAKSRAEAEDACALIDVDYEPLLAVTDAETALDRATPVIHPELGDNLTFERALVAGDPDKAFAESDAVVETTFVFGRHTGVTNEPRAIVADWNPGEQRLTVYQGTQAPHMTQDIFAKHLNLESHQVRVLTKDVGGSFGIKVHIYADEMATIALSKLLKRPVKFVADRFESFVTDIHARDHRVRAKIGVKKDGAITAFEIDDLTGIGPYSVYPRTSGIEANQVVNLVGGPYTCPNYRARARVVFQNKNVMCQYRAVGHPIATAVTEGLVELAAAKIGMDAAEIRRRNLIADDAYPAVGASGIKFEKLSHHASLDKILAMMDYGRLRAEQAALRDRGIFRGIGFASFIEVTNPSAAFYGVGGARISAQDGATLRLDATGAVFVHSGITEQGQGAESILAQCVATSFGVPIERIRVVTGDTDNTPYGGGTWASRAAGIGGEAAWQAGKALRANVLAAAASILQADPKALDIRAGIIVDADSGRERMPLEEVARIVYFRPDTLPPGFQAELVVTRHYVPRAWPFAFTNGVQASYLEVDIKTGMVKLLKHWCVEDCGTVINPQLVDEQVRGGVVQGIGGALYEHCLYDETGQLLNGNLMDYLLPMANEMPDIEVGHVVTPTADSELGAKGAGEAGTAGAPGSVMNALNDALRPLNAALLVEMPFTPERVLRALGQV
;
A
#
# COMPACT_ATOMS: atom_id res chain seq x y z
N MET A 1 -6.24 28.28 -13.81
CA MET A 1 -4.88 27.83 -13.48
C MET A 1 -4.28 27.30 -14.77
N LYS A 2 -3.13 27.78 -15.23
CA LYS A 2 -2.50 27.28 -16.47
C LYS A 2 -2.00 25.88 -16.24
N ILE A 3 -2.36 24.94 -17.11
CA ILE A 3 -1.78 23.60 -17.16
C ILE A 3 -0.30 23.78 -17.54
N ALA A 4 0.63 23.20 -16.78
CA ALA A 4 2.05 23.29 -17.09
C ALA A 4 2.33 22.61 -18.45
N GLU A 5 3.16 23.23 -19.28
CA GLU A 5 3.49 22.72 -20.61
C GLU A 5 4.57 21.62 -20.62
N ASP A 6 5.04 21.21 -19.44
CA ASP A 6 6.08 20.18 -19.34
C ASP A 6 5.53 18.79 -19.70
N VAL A 7 5.81 18.37 -20.91
CA VAL A 7 5.50 17.04 -21.41
C VAL A 7 6.71 16.14 -21.17
N VAL A 8 6.50 15.03 -20.45
CA VAL A 8 7.52 13.98 -20.34
C VAL A 8 7.75 13.39 -21.75
N SER A 9 8.94 13.50 -22.30
CA SER A 9 9.27 13.01 -23.64
C SER A 9 9.18 11.47 -23.70
N GLY A 10 8.57 10.95 -24.76
CA GLY A 10 8.47 9.50 -25.03
C GLY A 10 7.06 8.93 -25.14
N LEU A 11 6.02 9.76 -25.05
CA LEU A 11 4.59 9.35 -25.03
C LEU A 11 3.92 9.38 -26.41
N SER A 12 4.67 9.28 -27.52
CA SER A 12 4.15 9.48 -28.89
C SER A 12 2.93 8.60 -29.27
N ALA A 13 2.80 7.40 -28.71
CA ALA A 13 1.68 6.50 -28.97
C ALA A 13 0.35 6.97 -28.33
N LEU A 14 0.44 7.79 -27.30
CA LEU A 14 -0.70 8.37 -26.57
C LEU A 14 -0.90 9.84 -26.91
N ASP A 15 -0.05 10.40 -27.75
CA ASP A 15 -0.07 11.80 -28.16
C ASP A 15 -1.18 12.01 -29.19
N ARG A 16 -2.27 12.58 -28.71
CA ARG A 16 -3.41 13.00 -29.53
C ARG A 16 -3.60 14.51 -29.42
N PRO A 17 -4.20 15.15 -30.40
CA PRO A 17 -4.67 16.52 -30.20
C PRO A 17 -5.49 16.61 -28.90
N ASN A 18 -5.06 17.47 -27.98
CA ASN A 18 -5.66 17.62 -26.64
C ASN A 18 -5.43 16.43 -25.67
N SER A 19 -4.36 15.65 -25.82
CA SER A 19 -3.97 14.66 -24.80
C SER A 19 -3.67 15.32 -23.47
N TYR A 20 -4.18 14.72 -22.39
CA TYR A 20 -3.85 15.08 -21.01
C TYR A 20 -2.84 14.13 -20.37
N ILE A 21 -2.44 13.07 -21.06
CA ILE A 21 -1.42 12.13 -20.57
C ILE A 21 -0.04 12.82 -20.59
N GLY A 22 0.70 12.69 -19.50
CA GLY A 22 2.02 13.31 -19.32
C GLY A 22 1.95 14.79 -18.88
N ARG A 23 0.77 15.27 -18.53
CA ARG A 23 0.56 16.65 -18.08
C ARG A 23 0.16 16.72 -16.61
N SER A 24 0.71 17.70 -15.89
CA SER A 24 0.33 18.01 -14.52
C SER A 24 -1.03 18.71 -14.49
N VAL A 25 -2.08 17.94 -14.19
CA VAL A 25 -3.44 18.46 -14.05
C VAL A 25 -3.78 18.56 -12.58
N PRO A 26 -4.36 19.69 -12.12
CA PRO A 26 -4.79 19.86 -10.73
C PRO A 26 -5.82 18.81 -10.32
N ARG A 27 -5.83 18.46 -9.05
CA ARG A 27 -6.84 17.56 -8.49
C ARG A 27 -8.22 18.21 -8.51
N PRO A 28 -9.26 17.53 -9.03
CA PRO A 28 -10.61 18.13 -9.12
C PRO A 28 -11.25 18.38 -7.75
N ASN A 29 -10.79 17.68 -6.70
CA ASN A 29 -11.29 17.82 -5.33
C ASN A 29 -10.46 18.76 -4.45
N LEU A 30 -9.35 19.34 -4.95
CA LEU A 30 -8.40 20.12 -4.18
C LEU A 30 -9.04 21.34 -3.49
N ASP A 31 -9.76 22.16 -4.25
CA ASP A 31 -10.37 23.38 -3.72
C ASP A 31 -11.39 23.07 -2.62
N ARG A 32 -12.16 22.01 -2.77
CA ARG A 32 -13.10 21.54 -1.76
C ARG A 32 -12.42 21.12 -0.47
N LEU A 33 -11.34 20.35 -0.58
CA LEU A 33 -10.60 19.83 0.58
C LEU A 33 -9.85 20.96 1.31
N THR A 34 -9.19 21.86 0.57
CA THR A 34 -8.45 22.99 1.19
C THR A 34 -9.36 24.05 1.82
N GLN A 35 -10.65 24.08 1.42
CA GLN A 35 -11.67 24.93 2.05
C GLN A 35 -12.35 24.26 3.27
N GLY A 36 -11.89 23.10 3.71
CA GLY A 36 -12.49 22.37 4.82
C GLY A 36 -13.86 21.77 4.51
N ARG A 37 -14.16 21.52 3.22
CA ARG A 37 -15.42 20.90 2.76
C ARG A 37 -15.28 19.42 2.46
N GLY A 38 -14.24 18.78 3.00
CA GLY A 38 -14.11 17.32 3.02
C GLY A 38 -15.26 16.69 3.81
N GLN A 39 -15.64 15.47 3.44
CA GLN A 39 -16.64 14.68 4.15
C GLN A 39 -16.05 13.34 4.52
N TYR A 40 -15.62 13.23 5.75
CA TYR A 40 -15.05 12.00 6.29
C TYR A 40 -16.10 11.16 6.99
N VAL A 41 -15.80 9.91 7.31
CA VAL A 41 -16.75 9.02 7.99
C VAL A 41 -17.16 9.59 9.36
N SER A 42 -16.25 10.24 10.06
CA SER A 42 -16.53 10.92 11.33
C SER A 42 -17.58 12.02 11.22
N ASP A 43 -17.80 12.61 10.05
CA ASP A 43 -18.79 13.66 9.80
C ASP A 43 -20.20 13.12 9.53
N VAL A 44 -20.33 11.80 9.29
CA VAL A 44 -21.63 11.19 9.00
C VAL A 44 -22.52 11.19 10.24
N VAL A 45 -23.69 11.77 10.12
CA VAL A 45 -24.73 11.79 11.17
C VAL A 45 -26.04 11.25 10.60
N LEU A 46 -26.61 10.25 11.25
CA LEU A 46 -27.86 9.62 10.84
C LEU A 46 -28.93 9.72 11.95
N PRO A 47 -30.22 9.74 11.60
CA PRO A 47 -31.31 9.73 12.59
C PRO A 47 -31.21 8.50 13.52
N ARG A 48 -31.40 8.70 14.81
CA ARG A 48 -31.36 7.66 15.86
C ARG A 48 -30.01 6.95 15.99
N MET A 49 -28.93 7.51 15.45
CA MET A 49 -27.59 6.98 15.55
C MET A 49 -27.14 6.89 17.00
N VAL A 50 -26.44 5.80 17.32
CA VAL A 50 -25.75 5.58 18.59
C VAL A 50 -24.27 5.38 18.35
N HIS A 51 -23.48 5.49 19.40
CA HIS A 51 -22.03 5.39 19.37
C HIS A 51 -21.60 4.15 20.13
N VAL A 52 -20.57 3.47 19.63
CA VAL A 52 -19.95 2.35 20.32
C VAL A 52 -18.55 2.74 20.78
N ALA A 53 -18.23 2.40 22.03
CA ALA A 53 -16.87 2.33 22.57
C ALA A 53 -16.55 0.89 22.96
N PHE A 54 -15.28 0.52 22.85
CA PHE A 54 -14.82 -0.82 23.18
C PHE A 54 -14.00 -0.82 24.46
N LEU A 55 -14.41 -1.63 25.45
CA LEU A 55 -13.53 -1.97 26.54
C LEU A 55 -12.44 -2.90 26.01
N ARG A 56 -11.19 -2.48 26.12
CA ARG A 56 -10.03 -3.18 25.55
C ARG A 56 -9.22 -3.84 26.65
N SER A 57 -8.67 -5.01 26.37
CA SER A 57 -7.80 -5.73 27.28
C SER A 57 -6.53 -4.92 27.58
N PRO A 58 -6.20 -4.72 28.86
CA PRO A 58 -4.91 -4.17 29.27
C PRO A 58 -3.77 -5.21 29.18
N HIS A 59 -4.12 -6.49 29.02
CA HIS A 59 -3.17 -7.59 28.95
C HIS A 59 -2.92 -8.00 27.51
N ALA A 60 -1.69 -8.30 27.19
CA ALA A 60 -1.31 -8.87 25.89
C ALA A 60 -1.73 -10.34 25.75
N HIS A 61 -1.85 -11.08 26.86
CA HIS A 61 -2.34 -12.45 26.88
C HIS A 61 -3.04 -12.74 28.21
N ALA A 62 -4.35 -12.96 28.18
CA ALA A 62 -5.13 -13.25 29.38
C ALA A 62 -6.42 -14.01 29.05
N ARG A 63 -6.87 -14.89 29.94
CA ARG A 63 -8.24 -15.41 29.91
C ARG A 63 -9.20 -14.35 30.47
N VAL A 64 -10.34 -14.22 29.84
CA VAL A 64 -11.45 -13.37 30.32
C VAL A 64 -12.41 -14.29 31.08
N LYS A 65 -12.42 -14.19 32.43
CA LYS A 65 -13.25 -15.04 33.30
C LYS A 65 -14.66 -14.51 33.42
N THR A 66 -14.79 -13.27 33.89
CA THR A 66 -16.08 -12.62 34.03
C THR A 66 -16.03 -11.15 33.62
N ILE A 67 -17.15 -10.63 33.17
CA ILE A 67 -17.34 -9.22 32.81
C ILE A 67 -18.53 -8.70 33.63
N GLU A 68 -18.23 -7.89 34.65
CA GLU A 68 -19.22 -7.32 35.54
C GLU A 68 -19.68 -5.93 35.08
N ALA A 69 -20.78 -5.90 34.32
CA ALA A 69 -21.29 -4.69 33.66
C ALA A 69 -22.53 -4.08 34.38
N GLY A 70 -22.85 -4.49 35.60
CA GLY A 70 -24.08 -4.07 36.30
C GLY A 70 -24.21 -2.56 36.45
N GLN A 71 -23.16 -1.88 36.91
CA GLN A 71 -23.12 -0.42 37.04
C GLN A 71 -23.19 0.27 35.67
N ALA A 72 -22.44 -0.17 34.73
CA ALA A 72 -22.39 0.40 33.37
C ALA A 72 -23.76 0.32 32.66
N LYS A 73 -24.52 -0.75 32.85
CA LYS A 73 -25.88 -0.89 32.29
C LYS A 73 -26.86 0.19 32.78
N SER A 74 -26.62 0.73 33.96
CA SER A 74 -27.47 1.77 34.57
C SER A 74 -26.95 3.18 34.30
N ALA A 75 -25.80 3.32 33.64
CA ALA A 75 -25.21 4.62 33.34
C ALA A 75 -26.05 5.43 32.32
N PRO A 76 -26.04 6.77 32.43
CA PRO A 76 -26.80 7.62 31.51
C PRO A 76 -26.47 7.35 30.06
N GLY A 77 -27.49 7.35 29.20
CA GLY A 77 -27.35 7.22 27.78
C GLY A 77 -27.00 5.82 27.24
N VAL A 78 -26.63 4.87 28.09
CA VAL A 78 -26.31 3.50 27.71
C VAL A 78 -27.52 2.80 27.09
N VAL A 79 -27.33 2.21 25.91
CA VAL A 79 -28.36 1.49 25.16
C VAL A 79 -28.18 -0.01 25.26
N ALA A 80 -26.93 -0.47 25.18
CA ALA A 80 -26.59 -1.88 25.29
C ALA A 80 -25.12 -2.06 25.68
N ILE A 81 -24.83 -3.17 26.35
CA ILE A 81 -23.47 -3.66 26.60
C ILE A 81 -23.44 -5.09 26.06
N ILE A 82 -22.52 -5.37 25.16
CA ILE A 82 -22.49 -6.62 24.39
C ILE A 82 -21.12 -7.27 24.54
N THR A 83 -21.11 -8.51 24.99
CA THR A 83 -19.91 -9.35 25.14
C THR A 83 -19.56 -10.09 23.85
N GLY A 84 -18.34 -10.65 23.77
CA GLY A 84 -17.91 -11.48 22.64
C GLY A 84 -18.82 -12.68 22.41
N ALA A 85 -19.26 -13.36 23.46
CA ALA A 85 -20.14 -14.53 23.36
C ALA A 85 -21.56 -14.17 22.84
N GLU A 86 -22.05 -12.99 23.14
CA GLU A 86 -23.33 -12.50 22.59
C GLU A 86 -23.19 -12.11 21.11
N LEU A 87 -22.12 -11.39 20.75
CA LEU A 87 -21.89 -10.92 19.38
C LEU A 87 -21.58 -12.08 18.42
N ALA A 88 -20.91 -13.14 18.88
CA ALA A 88 -20.62 -14.34 18.11
C ALA A 88 -21.88 -15.07 17.60
N LYS A 89 -23.07 -14.78 18.16
CA LYS A 89 -24.36 -15.29 17.65
C LYS A 89 -24.86 -14.52 16.44
N VAL A 90 -24.29 -13.34 16.16
CA VAL A 90 -24.72 -12.43 15.08
C VAL A 90 -23.72 -12.43 13.93
N ILE A 91 -22.43 -12.53 14.22
CA ILE A 91 -21.35 -12.47 13.24
C ILE A 91 -20.39 -13.65 13.44
N THR A 92 -20.01 -14.28 12.32
CA THR A 92 -19.08 -15.41 12.34
C THR A 92 -17.62 -14.93 12.45
N PRO A 93 -16.73 -15.71 13.10
CA PRO A 93 -15.29 -15.43 13.09
C PRO A 93 -14.68 -15.61 11.70
N TRP A 94 -13.46 -15.12 11.53
CA TRP A 94 -12.72 -15.22 10.27
C TRP A 94 -11.30 -15.74 10.50
N VAL A 95 -10.70 -16.29 9.44
CA VAL A 95 -9.34 -16.85 9.43
C VAL A 95 -8.54 -16.28 8.27
N GLY A 96 -7.43 -15.62 8.55
CA GLY A 96 -6.57 -14.93 7.59
C GLY A 96 -5.58 -15.87 6.89
N VAL A 97 -6.06 -16.80 6.06
CA VAL A 97 -5.23 -17.74 5.30
C VAL A 97 -5.54 -17.69 3.81
N LEU A 98 -4.52 -17.94 2.99
CA LEU A 98 -4.64 -18.10 1.53
C LEU A 98 -4.20 -19.51 1.15
N THR A 99 -5.06 -20.25 0.47
CA THR A 99 -4.88 -21.69 0.22
C THR A 99 -3.67 -22.03 -0.66
N HIS A 100 -3.19 -21.09 -1.48
CA HIS A 100 -1.99 -21.28 -2.30
C HIS A 100 -0.67 -21.12 -1.52
N LEU A 101 -0.69 -20.49 -0.35
CA LEU A 101 0.43 -20.49 0.58
C LEU A 101 0.36 -21.76 1.44
N LYS A 102 0.98 -22.84 0.94
CA LYS A 102 0.89 -24.14 1.56
C LYS A 102 1.39 -24.12 3.00
N GLY A 103 0.63 -24.73 3.90
CA GLY A 103 0.98 -24.85 5.31
C GLY A 103 0.70 -23.62 6.17
N ILE A 104 0.20 -22.51 5.59
CA ILE A 104 -0.19 -21.34 6.39
C ILE A 104 -1.37 -21.68 7.28
N LYS A 105 -1.30 -21.26 8.55
CA LYS A 105 -2.36 -21.46 9.54
C LYS A 105 -2.60 -20.19 10.37
N SER A 106 -3.81 -20.03 10.86
CA SER A 106 -4.20 -19.01 11.83
C SER A 106 -5.42 -19.48 12.60
N ALA A 107 -5.55 -19.02 13.84
CA ALA A 107 -6.75 -19.26 14.63
C ALA A 107 -7.92 -18.39 14.12
N PRO A 108 -9.18 -18.82 14.39
CA PRO A 108 -10.34 -17.97 14.15
C PRO A 108 -10.30 -16.72 15.02
N GLN A 109 -10.42 -15.54 14.40
CA GLN A 109 -10.52 -14.26 15.09
C GLN A 109 -11.98 -13.85 15.21
N HIS A 110 -12.41 -13.44 16.40
CA HIS A 110 -13.73 -12.90 16.69
C HIS A 110 -13.74 -11.38 16.65
N ALA A 111 -14.91 -10.80 16.44
CA ALA A 111 -15.11 -9.35 16.45
C ALA A 111 -14.91 -8.72 17.85
N ILE A 112 -15.14 -9.49 18.88
CA ILE A 112 -14.84 -9.20 20.29
C ILE A 112 -14.33 -10.51 20.90
N ALA A 113 -13.29 -10.46 21.71
CA ALA A 113 -12.75 -11.62 22.40
C ALA A 113 -13.84 -12.38 23.18
N VAL A 114 -13.85 -13.71 23.08
CA VAL A 114 -14.89 -14.52 23.72
C VAL A 114 -14.42 -15.02 25.11
N ASP A 115 -13.26 -15.63 25.15
CA ASP A 115 -12.71 -16.27 26.36
C ASP A 115 -11.27 -15.88 26.65
N ARG A 116 -10.59 -15.26 25.68
CA ARG A 116 -9.17 -14.91 25.79
C ARG A 116 -8.84 -13.69 24.96
N ALA A 117 -8.11 -12.76 25.54
CA ALA A 117 -7.45 -11.66 24.84
C ALA A 117 -6.02 -12.08 24.49
N CYS A 118 -5.60 -11.80 23.24
CA CYS A 118 -4.35 -12.24 22.67
C CYS A 118 -3.36 -11.12 22.33
N TRP A 119 -3.78 -9.84 22.43
CA TRP A 119 -2.88 -8.68 22.40
C TRP A 119 -3.45 -7.53 23.25
N GLN A 120 -2.60 -6.64 23.72
CA GLN A 120 -3.02 -5.42 24.40
C GLN A 120 -3.82 -4.54 23.44
N GLY A 121 -5.07 -4.22 23.82
CA GLY A 121 -5.97 -3.44 22.97
C GLY A 121 -7.04 -4.27 22.27
N GLU A 122 -7.03 -5.61 22.37
CA GLU A 122 -8.13 -6.44 21.87
C GLU A 122 -9.44 -6.12 22.62
N ALA A 123 -10.51 -5.91 21.85
CA ALA A 123 -11.81 -5.62 22.43
C ALA A 123 -12.37 -6.84 23.19
N VAL A 124 -12.81 -6.63 24.45
CA VAL A 124 -13.43 -7.67 25.28
C VAL A 124 -14.92 -7.42 25.53
N CYS A 125 -15.36 -6.18 25.35
CA CYS A 125 -16.76 -5.79 25.50
C CYS A 125 -17.05 -4.55 24.65
N ALA A 126 -18.27 -4.43 24.12
CA ALA A 126 -18.77 -3.23 23.44
C ALA A 126 -19.82 -2.54 24.28
N VAL A 127 -19.67 -1.23 24.47
CA VAL A 127 -20.66 -0.37 25.10
C VAL A 127 -21.27 0.54 24.04
N VAL A 128 -22.58 0.47 23.88
CA VAL A 128 -23.34 1.31 22.95
C VAL A 128 -24.16 2.32 23.72
N ALA A 129 -23.98 3.62 23.43
CA ALA A 129 -24.67 4.71 24.10
C ALA A 129 -25.14 5.79 23.09
N LYS A 130 -25.90 6.78 23.59
CA LYS A 130 -26.43 7.88 22.76
C LYS A 130 -25.34 8.81 22.24
N SER A 131 -24.23 8.94 22.96
CA SER A 131 -23.05 9.69 22.54
C SER A 131 -21.78 8.87 22.78
N ARG A 132 -20.68 9.30 22.16
CA ARG A 132 -19.36 8.70 22.35
C ARG A 132 -18.90 8.83 23.80
N ALA A 133 -19.03 10.02 24.41
CA ALA A 133 -18.62 10.25 25.79
C ALA A 133 -19.37 9.33 26.76
N GLU A 134 -20.70 9.20 26.62
CA GLU A 134 -21.47 8.27 27.45
C GLU A 134 -21.05 6.81 27.30
N ALA A 135 -20.65 6.41 26.11
CA ALA A 135 -20.13 5.05 25.85
C ALA A 135 -18.76 4.82 26.50
N GLU A 136 -17.85 5.80 26.40
CA GLU A 136 -16.51 5.76 26.99
C GLU A 136 -16.58 5.80 28.52
N ASP A 137 -17.40 6.69 29.10
CA ASP A 137 -17.62 6.76 30.58
C ASP A 137 -18.19 5.45 31.13
N ALA A 138 -19.11 4.84 30.40
CA ALA A 138 -19.68 3.55 30.81
C ALA A 138 -18.69 2.39 30.68
N CYS A 139 -17.75 2.42 29.76
CA CYS A 139 -16.64 1.44 29.67
C CYS A 139 -15.83 1.44 31.00
N ALA A 140 -15.58 2.60 31.59
CA ALA A 140 -14.84 2.73 32.85
C ALA A 140 -15.57 2.15 34.08
N LEU A 141 -16.87 1.86 33.96
CA LEU A 141 -17.69 1.24 35.01
C LEU A 141 -17.78 -0.29 34.88
N ILE A 142 -17.11 -0.88 33.90
CA ILE A 142 -17.11 -2.34 33.71
C ILE A 142 -15.86 -2.91 34.36
N ASP A 143 -16.06 -3.86 35.26
CA ASP A 143 -14.96 -4.64 35.86
C ASP A 143 -14.80 -5.98 35.13
N VAL A 144 -13.55 -6.39 34.86
CA VAL A 144 -13.24 -7.64 34.17
C VAL A 144 -12.24 -8.45 35.01
N ASP A 145 -12.63 -9.66 35.37
CA ASP A 145 -11.72 -10.61 36.00
C ASP A 145 -10.86 -11.30 34.94
N TYR A 146 -9.59 -10.93 34.90
CA TYR A 146 -8.61 -11.53 34.03
C TYR A 146 -7.73 -12.55 34.75
N GLU A 147 -7.41 -13.63 34.09
CA GLU A 147 -6.31 -14.53 34.44
C GLU A 147 -5.15 -14.27 33.45
N PRO A 148 -4.13 -13.50 33.87
CA PRO A 148 -2.98 -13.24 33.02
C PRO A 148 -2.25 -14.52 32.61
N LEU A 149 -1.84 -14.60 31.35
CA LEU A 149 -1.05 -15.68 30.78
C LEU A 149 0.31 -15.13 30.35
N LEU A 150 1.29 -16.01 30.20
CA LEU A 150 2.60 -15.61 29.65
C LEU A 150 2.42 -15.13 28.20
N ALA A 151 2.98 -13.96 27.92
CA ALA A 151 2.97 -13.38 26.58
C ALA A 151 4.18 -13.87 25.77
N VAL A 152 3.99 -14.10 24.48
CA VAL A 152 5.04 -14.39 23.51
C VAL A 152 5.34 -13.11 22.75
N THR A 153 6.43 -12.44 23.09
CA THR A 153 6.80 -11.12 22.53
C THR A 153 8.04 -11.16 21.66
N ASP A 154 8.88 -12.18 21.81
CA ASP A 154 10.09 -12.35 21.01
C ASP A 154 9.90 -13.42 19.93
N ALA A 155 10.12 -13.05 18.66
CA ALA A 155 10.02 -13.97 17.54
C ALA A 155 11.11 -15.06 17.59
N GLU A 156 12.30 -14.77 18.14
CA GLU A 156 13.42 -15.71 18.18
C GLU A 156 13.14 -16.90 19.10
N THR A 157 12.42 -16.66 20.19
CA THR A 157 12.06 -17.70 21.16
C THR A 157 10.67 -18.28 20.95
N ALA A 158 9.89 -17.74 20.00
CA ALA A 158 8.49 -18.14 19.79
C ALA A 158 8.29 -19.63 19.49
N LEU A 159 9.28 -20.29 18.92
CA LEU A 159 9.25 -21.73 18.58
C LEU A 159 9.98 -22.60 19.60
N ASP A 160 10.51 -22.07 20.67
CA ASP A 160 11.17 -22.82 21.71
C ASP A 160 10.17 -23.67 22.50
N ARG A 161 10.58 -24.88 22.93
CA ARG A 161 9.72 -25.81 23.68
C ARG A 161 9.19 -25.23 24.99
N ALA A 162 9.89 -24.28 25.59
CA ALA A 162 9.52 -23.65 26.84
C ALA A 162 8.54 -22.50 26.64
N THR A 163 8.40 -21.99 25.41
CA THR A 163 7.51 -20.88 25.08
C THR A 163 6.07 -21.35 24.96
N PRO A 164 5.10 -20.65 25.60
CA PRO A 164 3.70 -21.00 25.49
C PRO A 164 3.20 -20.95 24.05
N VAL A 165 2.31 -21.86 23.70
CA VAL A 165 1.60 -21.82 22.42
C VAL A 165 0.39 -20.89 22.58
N ILE A 166 0.35 -19.79 21.82
CA ILE A 166 -0.73 -18.80 21.89
C ILE A 166 -2.08 -19.40 21.53
N HIS A 167 -2.09 -20.28 20.53
CA HIS A 167 -3.27 -21.02 20.07
C HIS A 167 -3.00 -22.53 20.17
N PRO A 168 -3.29 -23.18 21.31
CA PRO A 168 -2.99 -24.60 21.53
C PRO A 168 -3.55 -25.53 20.45
N GLU A 169 -4.69 -25.17 19.86
CA GLU A 169 -5.34 -25.90 18.77
C GLU A 169 -4.51 -25.95 17.47
N LEU A 170 -3.55 -25.03 17.31
CA LEU A 170 -2.64 -24.99 16.14
C LEU A 170 -1.34 -25.80 16.38
N GLY A 171 -1.08 -26.20 17.63
CA GLY A 171 0.05 -27.06 18.01
C GLY A 171 1.37 -26.35 18.29
N ASP A 172 1.65 -25.25 17.63
CA ASP A 172 2.83 -24.40 17.81
C ASP A 172 2.57 -22.96 17.37
N ASN A 173 3.57 -22.06 17.58
CA ASN A 173 3.48 -20.66 17.17
C ASN A 173 3.97 -20.40 15.73
N LEU A 174 4.30 -21.41 14.93
CA LEU A 174 4.65 -21.25 13.52
C LEU A 174 3.37 -21.08 12.69
N THR A 175 3.19 -19.94 12.04
CA THR A 175 2.04 -19.71 11.14
C THR A 175 2.34 -20.07 9.69
N PHE A 176 3.57 -19.82 9.23
CA PHE A 176 3.96 -20.10 7.85
C PHE A 176 5.46 -20.34 7.73
N GLU A 177 5.84 -21.24 6.87
CA GLU A 177 7.23 -21.47 6.49
C GLU A 177 7.34 -21.65 4.97
N ARG A 178 8.38 -21.05 4.40
CA ARG A 178 8.73 -21.24 2.99
C ARG A 178 10.23 -21.38 2.84
N ALA A 179 10.65 -22.36 2.05
CA ALA A 179 12.03 -22.54 1.63
C ALA A 179 12.13 -22.56 0.11
N LEU A 180 13.23 -22.03 -0.42
CA LEU A 180 13.53 -21.98 -1.85
C LEU A 180 15.04 -22.19 -2.06
N VAL A 181 15.42 -22.98 -3.05
CA VAL A 181 16.81 -23.14 -3.50
C VAL A 181 16.83 -23.08 -5.03
N ALA A 182 17.73 -22.27 -5.58
CA ALA A 182 18.03 -22.18 -7.00
C ALA A 182 19.52 -22.31 -7.21
N GLY A 183 19.95 -23.01 -8.26
CA GLY A 183 21.36 -23.27 -8.53
C GLY A 183 22.04 -24.15 -7.48
N ASP A 184 23.32 -23.91 -7.23
CA ASP A 184 24.15 -24.57 -6.21
C ASP A 184 24.83 -23.52 -5.32
N PRO A 185 24.11 -22.98 -4.31
CA PRO A 185 24.65 -21.94 -3.45
C PRO A 185 25.91 -22.37 -2.66
N ASP A 186 26.00 -23.62 -2.22
CA ASP A 186 27.14 -24.09 -1.42
C ASP A 186 28.43 -24.07 -2.25
N LYS A 187 28.36 -24.57 -3.48
CA LYS A 187 29.48 -24.49 -4.44
C LYS A 187 29.81 -23.05 -4.78
N ALA A 188 28.81 -22.22 -5.05
CA ALA A 188 29.00 -20.81 -5.40
C ALA A 188 29.69 -20.02 -4.28
N PHE A 189 29.32 -20.25 -3.01
CA PHE A 189 30.00 -19.64 -1.86
C PHE A 189 31.43 -20.14 -1.70
N ALA A 190 31.67 -21.45 -1.87
CA ALA A 190 33.02 -22.02 -1.78
C ALA A 190 33.96 -21.48 -2.86
N GLU A 191 33.44 -21.17 -4.02
CA GLU A 191 34.20 -20.61 -5.13
C GLU A 191 34.27 -19.08 -5.13
N SER A 192 33.62 -18.37 -4.20
CA SER A 192 33.66 -16.92 -4.07
C SER A 192 35.02 -16.43 -3.56
N ASP A 193 35.49 -15.30 -4.09
CA ASP A 193 36.71 -14.67 -3.58
C ASP A 193 36.50 -13.92 -2.26
N ALA A 194 35.25 -13.44 -2.06
CA ALA A 194 34.83 -12.87 -0.79
C ALA A 194 33.38 -13.26 -0.47
N VAL A 195 33.14 -13.49 0.81
CA VAL A 195 31.82 -13.77 1.35
C VAL A 195 31.56 -12.76 2.47
N VAL A 196 30.35 -12.19 2.46
CA VAL A 196 29.88 -11.30 3.53
C VAL A 196 28.59 -11.88 4.11
N GLU A 197 28.48 -11.87 5.41
CA GLU A 197 27.31 -12.34 6.15
C GLU A 197 27.00 -11.36 7.27
N THR A 198 25.71 -11.04 7.47
CA THR A 198 25.22 -10.22 8.58
C THR A 198 23.75 -10.51 8.87
N THR A 199 23.23 -9.98 9.98
CA THR A 199 21.81 -10.07 10.32
C THR A 199 21.19 -8.69 10.31
N PHE A 200 20.25 -8.46 9.41
CA PHE A 200 19.48 -7.23 9.34
C PHE A 200 18.26 -7.34 10.26
N VAL A 201 17.95 -6.27 10.98
CA VAL A 201 16.80 -6.21 11.89
C VAL A 201 15.94 -5.02 11.52
N PHE A 202 14.66 -5.26 11.33
CA PHE A 202 13.66 -4.25 10.98
C PHE A 202 12.66 -4.14 12.14
N GLY A 203 12.63 -2.98 12.77
CA GLY A 203 11.72 -2.70 13.87
C GLY A 203 10.27 -2.59 13.41
N ARG A 204 9.35 -2.95 14.30
CA ARG A 204 7.91 -2.83 14.07
C ARG A 204 7.49 -1.36 14.08
N HIS A 205 6.67 -0.92 13.12
CA HIS A 205 6.09 0.42 13.07
C HIS A 205 4.68 0.40 12.43
N THR A 206 3.98 1.52 12.40
CA THR A 206 2.61 1.63 11.85
C THR A 206 2.45 2.85 10.96
N GLY A 207 1.43 2.86 10.11
CA GLY A 207 1.26 3.88 9.07
C GLY A 207 0.67 5.20 9.53
N VAL A 208 0.29 5.36 10.78
CA VAL A 208 -0.24 6.59 11.44
C VAL A 208 -0.98 7.53 10.48
N THR A 209 -2.14 7.09 9.97
CA THR A 209 -2.96 7.91 9.09
C THR A 209 -3.48 9.15 9.83
N ASN A 210 -3.53 10.32 9.17
CA ASN A 210 -4.06 11.54 9.80
C ASN A 210 -5.51 11.38 10.23
N GLU A 211 -6.34 10.75 9.39
CA GLU A 211 -7.68 10.29 9.77
C GLU A 211 -7.57 8.90 10.38
N PRO A 212 -7.86 8.72 11.70
CA PRO A 212 -8.02 7.41 12.29
C PRO A 212 -9.13 6.61 11.61
N ARG A 213 -9.22 5.30 11.88
CA ARG A 213 -10.30 4.48 11.34
C ARG A 213 -11.65 4.90 11.92
N ALA A 214 -12.66 4.90 11.06
CA ALA A 214 -14.04 5.16 11.44
C ALA A 214 -15.00 4.36 10.58
N ILE A 215 -16.14 3.98 11.16
CA ILE A 215 -17.22 3.28 10.47
C ILE A 215 -18.57 3.70 11.02
N VAL A 216 -19.55 3.87 10.13
CA VAL A 216 -20.97 4.00 10.51
C VAL A 216 -21.74 2.91 9.78
N ALA A 217 -22.40 2.05 10.54
CA ALA A 217 -23.22 0.97 10.02
C ALA A 217 -24.71 1.25 10.28
N ASP A 218 -25.55 1.12 9.27
CA ASP A 218 -26.99 1.34 9.37
C ASP A 218 -27.74 0.14 8.77
N TRP A 219 -28.26 -0.71 9.65
CA TRP A 219 -29.15 -1.80 9.30
C TRP A 219 -30.60 -1.34 9.20
N ASN A 220 -31.17 -1.42 8.00
CA ASN A 220 -32.58 -1.17 7.74
C ASN A 220 -33.36 -2.51 7.78
N PRO A 221 -34.14 -2.79 8.85
CA PRO A 221 -34.87 -4.05 8.94
C PRO A 221 -36.04 -4.16 7.97
N GLY A 222 -36.58 -3.03 7.47
CA GLY A 222 -37.66 -3.02 6.46
C GLY A 222 -37.19 -3.46 5.09
N GLU A 223 -35.97 -3.08 4.71
CA GLU A 223 -35.37 -3.44 3.43
C GLU A 223 -34.45 -4.66 3.54
N GLN A 224 -34.21 -5.15 4.76
CA GLN A 224 -33.22 -6.19 5.05
C GLN A 224 -31.83 -5.85 4.45
N ARG A 225 -31.43 -4.60 4.62
CA ARG A 225 -30.25 -4.02 3.99
C ARG A 225 -29.36 -3.30 4.99
N LEU A 226 -28.04 -3.48 4.82
CA LEU A 226 -26.99 -2.81 5.58
C LEU A 226 -26.32 -1.75 4.70
N THR A 227 -26.33 -0.51 5.14
CA THR A 227 -25.52 0.57 4.55
C THR A 227 -24.35 0.88 5.48
N VAL A 228 -23.13 0.86 4.95
CA VAL A 228 -21.90 1.09 5.70
C VAL A 228 -21.13 2.27 5.11
N TYR A 229 -20.88 3.29 5.94
CA TYR A 229 -19.95 4.37 5.63
C TYR A 229 -18.61 3.99 6.25
N GLN A 230 -17.56 3.83 5.45
CA GLN A 230 -16.24 3.38 5.90
C GLN A 230 -15.14 4.03 5.09
N GLY A 231 -14.09 4.50 5.77
CA GLY A 231 -12.84 4.87 5.11
C GLY A 231 -12.07 3.60 4.70
N THR A 232 -12.29 3.10 3.49
CA THR A 232 -11.69 1.86 3.01
C THR A 232 -11.02 2.03 1.64
N GLN A 233 -9.97 1.25 1.41
CA GLN A 233 -9.29 1.17 0.11
C GLN A 233 -10.01 0.26 -0.89
N ALA A 234 -10.91 -0.62 -0.41
CA ALA A 234 -11.50 -1.67 -1.23
C ALA A 234 -12.98 -1.93 -0.86
N PRO A 235 -13.90 -1.02 -1.22
CA PRO A 235 -15.30 -1.09 -0.78
C PRO A 235 -16.03 -2.36 -1.21
N HIS A 236 -15.82 -2.86 -2.43
CA HIS A 236 -16.46 -4.12 -2.87
C HIS A 236 -15.93 -5.34 -2.12
N MET A 237 -14.64 -5.34 -1.75
CA MET A 237 -14.09 -6.40 -0.91
C MET A 237 -14.71 -6.39 0.48
N THR A 238 -14.85 -5.21 1.11
CA THR A 238 -15.49 -5.12 2.42
C THR A 238 -16.97 -5.44 2.35
N GLN A 239 -17.68 -5.06 1.28
CA GLN A 239 -19.07 -5.46 1.00
C GLN A 239 -19.22 -6.99 1.04
N ASP A 240 -18.40 -7.72 0.31
CA ASP A 240 -18.46 -9.19 0.26
C ASP A 240 -18.14 -9.84 1.61
N ILE A 241 -17.16 -9.27 2.33
CA ILE A 241 -16.77 -9.78 3.65
C ILE A 241 -17.90 -9.53 4.67
N PHE A 242 -18.47 -8.34 4.71
CA PHE A 242 -19.57 -8.01 5.62
C PHE A 242 -20.80 -8.87 5.33
N ALA A 243 -21.15 -9.06 4.06
CA ALA A 243 -22.22 -9.94 3.66
C ALA A 243 -21.97 -11.36 4.15
N LYS A 244 -20.80 -11.94 3.85
CA LYS A 244 -20.43 -13.30 4.25
C LYS A 244 -20.56 -13.51 5.76
N HIS A 245 -19.96 -12.64 6.58
CA HIS A 245 -19.87 -12.87 8.03
C HIS A 245 -21.15 -12.52 8.78
N LEU A 246 -22.03 -11.69 8.19
CA LEU A 246 -23.39 -11.42 8.71
C LEU A 246 -24.45 -12.39 8.15
N ASN A 247 -24.05 -13.35 7.31
CA ASN A 247 -24.94 -14.27 6.61
C ASN A 247 -26.01 -13.51 5.79
N LEU A 248 -25.53 -12.60 4.94
CA LEU A 248 -26.28 -11.79 3.99
C LEU A 248 -25.77 -12.05 2.58
N GLU A 249 -26.60 -11.70 1.58
CA GLU A 249 -26.18 -11.62 0.19
C GLU A 249 -25.48 -10.29 -0.09
N SER A 250 -24.53 -10.25 -1.06
CA SER A 250 -23.77 -9.03 -1.35
C SER A 250 -24.65 -7.83 -1.71
N HIS A 251 -25.77 -8.03 -2.41
CA HIS A 251 -26.71 -6.96 -2.75
C HIS A 251 -27.45 -6.35 -1.55
N GLN A 252 -27.47 -7.05 -0.42
CA GLN A 252 -28.03 -6.55 0.84
C GLN A 252 -27.03 -5.64 1.60
N VAL A 253 -25.81 -5.49 1.12
CA VAL A 253 -24.79 -4.65 1.75
C VAL A 253 -24.35 -3.58 0.76
N ARG A 254 -24.40 -2.31 1.18
CA ARG A 254 -23.83 -1.18 0.45
C ARG A 254 -22.70 -0.58 1.25
N VAL A 255 -21.52 -0.40 0.65
CA VAL A 255 -20.40 0.32 1.26
C VAL A 255 -20.21 1.65 0.56
N LEU A 256 -20.13 2.71 1.35
CA LEU A 256 -19.89 4.09 0.93
C LEU A 256 -18.59 4.59 1.51
N THR A 257 -17.61 4.82 0.67
CA THR A 257 -16.35 5.47 1.02
C THR A 257 -16.45 6.95 0.64
N LYS A 258 -16.34 7.81 1.64
CA LYS A 258 -16.27 9.26 1.47
C LYS A 258 -14.81 9.69 1.23
N ASP A 259 -14.45 10.92 1.59
CA ASP A 259 -13.05 11.32 1.61
C ASP A 259 -12.27 10.45 2.61
N VAL A 260 -11.02 10.12 2.27
CA VAL A 260 -10.16 9.30 3.11
C VAL A 260 -8.88 10.07 3.42
N GLY A 261 -8.65 10.33 4.71
CA GLY A 261 -7.51 11.09 5.22
C GLY A 261 -6.23 10.28 5.38
N GLY A 262 -5.83 9.59 4.29
CA GLY A 262 -4.70 8.68 4.24
C GLY A 262 -5.09 7.24 4.58
N SER A 263 -4.36 6.28 4.00
CA SER A 263 -4.63 4.86 4.21
C SER A 263 -3.36 3.99 4.27
N PHE A 264 -2.45 4.06 3.32
CA PHE A 264 -1.12 3.44 3.27
C PHE A 264 -1.10 1.92 3.56
N GLY A 265 -2.23 1.22 3.38
CA GLY A 265 -2.41 -0.18 3.77
C GLY A 265 -3.22 -0.36 5.06
N ILE A 266 -3.27 0.62 5.95
CA ILE A 266 -4.04 0.56 7.20
C ILE A 266 -5.53 0.31 6.91
N LYS A 267 -6.12 0.96 5.92
CA LYS A 267 -7.55 0.89 5.60
C LYS A 267 -7.90 -0.12 4.49
N VAL A 268 -7.02 -1.10 4.22
CA VAL A 268 -7.26 -2.14 3.21
C VAL A 268 -7.74 -3.46 3.83
N HIS A 269 -7.60 -3.61 5.15
CA HIS A 269 -8.01 -4.78 5.90
C HIS A 269 -9.42 -4.61 6.49
N ILE A 270 -9.91 -5.65 7.14
CA ILE A 270 -11.01 -5.54 8.09
C ILE A 270 -10.46 -5.62 9.51
N TYR A 271 -11.13 -4.96 10.43
CA TYR A 271 -10.75 -4.88 11.83
C TYR A 271 -11.87 -5.41 12.73
N ALA A 272 -11.51 -5.94 13.88
CA ALA A 272 -12.42 -6.54 14.82
C ALA A 272 -13.50 -5.54 15.30
N ASP A 273 -13.11 -4.30 15.60
CA ASP A 273 -14.01 -3.22 16.00
C ASP A 273 -14.97 -2.79 14.87
N GLU A 274 -14.54 -2.80 13.61
CA GLU A 274 -15.40 -2.54 12.45
C GLU A 274 -16.41 -3.66 12.24
N MET A 275 -15.97 -4.91 12.35
CA MET A 275 -16.82 -6.09 12.26
C MET A 275 -17.83 -6.14 13.42
N ALA A 276 -17.42 -5.73 14.60
CA ALA A 276 -18.33 -5.58 15.74
C ALA A 276 -19.40 -4.50 15.46
N THR A 277 -19.00 -3.36 14.91
CA THR A 277 -19.91 -2.23 14.65
C THR A 277 -21.02 -2.60 13.67
N ILE A 278 -20.72 -3.32 12.57
CA ILE A 278 -21.75 -3.78 11.64
C ILE A 278 -22.69 -4.81 12.28
N ALA A 279 -22.16 -5.70 13.11
CA ALA A 279 -22.96 -6.68 13.83
C ALA A 279 -23.88 -6.02 14.89
N LEU A 280 -23.38 -5.02 15.61
CA LEU A 280 -24.15 -4.23 16.58
C LEU A 280 -25.30 -3.48 15.90
N SER A 281 -25.07 -2.90 14.72
CA SER A 281 -26.13 -2.23 13.95
C SER A 281 -27.26 -3.20 13.58
N LYS A 282 -26.90 -4.40 13.10
CA LYS A 282 -27.90 -5.46 12.78
C LYS A 282 -28.64 -5.93 14.02
N LEU A 283 -27.95 -6.13 15.14
CA LEU A 283 -28.54 -6.57 16.41
C LEU A 283 -29.51 -5.52 16.96
N LEU A 284 -29.09 -4.25 17.00
CA LEU A 284 -29.87 -3.16 17.60
C LEU A 284 -30.87 -2.51 16.66
N LYS A 285 -30.84 -2.83 15.37
CA LYS A 285 -31.72 -2.30 14.31
C LYS A 285 -31.72 -0.77 14.24
N ARG A 286 -30.53 -0.19 14.33
CA ARG A 286 -30.29 1.26 14.29
C ARG A 286 -28.85 1.58 13.86
N PRO A 287 -28.59 2.80 13.40
CA PRO A 287 -27.25 3.19 13.04
C PRO A 287 -26.30 3.16 14.25
N VAL A 288 -25.11 2.56 14.07
CA VAL A 288 -24.04 2.51 15.08
C VAL A 288 -22.78 3.11 14.47
N LYS A 289 -22.15 4.02 15.21
CA LYS A 289 -20.91 4.70 14.81
C LYS A 289 -19.77 4.34 15.74
N PHE A 290 -18.65 3.98 15.15
CA PHE A 290 -17.34 3.86 15.80
C PHE A 290 -16.36 4.84 15.15
N VAL A 291 -15.56 5.52 15.97
CA VAL A 291 -14.42 6.34 15.53
C VAL A 291 -13.27 6.04 16.48
N ALA A 292 -12.21 5.46 15.99
CA ALA A 292 -11.00 5.25 16.79
C ALA A 292 -10.36 6.59 17.15
N ASP A 293 -9.87 6.73 18.37
CA ASP A 293 -8.96 7.81 18.71
C ASP A 293 -7.50 7.44 18.36
N ARG A 294 -6.56 8.31 18.63
CA ARG A 294 -5.16 8.08 18.29
C ARG A 294 -4.52 6.98 19.13
N PHE A 295 -4.87 6.88 20.42
CA PHE A 295 -4.37 5.79 21.29
C PHE A 295 -4.91 4.44 20.83
N GLU A 296 -6.22 4.36 20.53
CA GLU A 296 -6.81 3.15 19.96
C GLU A 296 -6.15 2.77 18.64
N SER A 297 -5.83 3.74 17.77
CA SER A 297 -5.16 3.47 16.50
C SER A 297 -3.80 2.79 16.71
N PHE A 298 -2.99 3.21 17.68
CA PHE A 298 -1.71 2.58 17.96
C PHE A 298 -1.82 1.13 18.44
N VAL A 299 -2.87 0.79 19.19
CA VAL A 299 -3.05 -0.58 19.72
C VAL A 299 -3.99 -1.46 18.89
N THR A 300 -4.60 -0.93 17.83
CA THR A 300 -5.54 -1.70 16.99
C THR A 300 -5.22 -1.69 15.50
N ASP A 301 -4.64 -0.61 14.96
CA ASP A 301 -4.23 -0.58 13.56
C ASP A 301 -3.12 -1.60 13.32
N ILE A 302 -3.07 -2.14 12.11
CA ILE A 302 -2.00 -3.07 11.77
C ILE A 302 -0.63 -2.41 11.90
N HIS A 303 0.35 -3.20 12.32
CA HIS A 303 1.76 -2.85 12.26
C HIS A 303 2.43 -3.47 11.03
N ALA A 304 3.69 -3.13 10.79
CA ALA A 304 4.48 -3.64 9.68
C ALA A 304 5.93 -3.88 10.11
N ARG A 305 6.62 -4.63 9.32
CA ARG A 305 8.01 -5.05 9.41
C ARG A 305 8.18 -6.07 10.54
N ASP A 306 8.99 -5.99 11.52
CA ASP A 306 9.30 -7.01 12.54
C ASP A 306 9.99 -8.25 11.93
N HIS A 307 11.06 -7.97 11.17
CA HIS A 307 11.87 -8.99 10.53
C HIS A 307 13.28 -9.04 11.09
N ARG A 308 13.80 -10.26 11.23
CA ARG A 308 15.20 -10.53 11.50
C ARG A 308 15.73 -11.43 10.39
N VAL A 309 16.56 -10.86 9.50
CA VAL A 309 17.02 -11.53 8.30
C VAL A 309 18.52 -11.78 8.39
N ARG A 310 18.93 -13.02 8.67
CA ARG A 310 20.31 -13.44 8.50
C ARG A 310 20.56 -13.60 7.01
N ALA A 311 21.54 -12.88 6.48
CA ALA A 311 21.75 -12.78 5.05
C ALA A 311 23.23 -12.84 4.66
N LYS A 312 23.51 -13.42 3.50
CA LYS A 312 24.83 -13.71 3.01
C LYS A 312 24.94 -13.49 1.51
N ILE A 313 26.05 -12.92 1.05
CA ILE A 313 26.38 -12.72 -0.36
C ILE A 313 27.78 -13.26 -0.65
N GLY A 314 27.95 -13.91 -1.78
CA GLY A 314 29.25 -14.26 -2.35
C GLY A 314 29.58 -13.42 -3.58
N VAL A 315 30.84 -13.01 -3.70
CA VAL A 315 31.31 -12.20 -4.85
C VAL A 315 32.71 -12.62 -5.29
N LYS A 316 33.01 -12.38 -6.56
CA LYS A 316 34.35 -12.49 -7.15
C LYS A 316 35.15 -11.19 -6.97
N LYS A 317 36.47 -11.21 -7.17
CA LYS A 317 37.33 -10.01 -7.13
C LYS A 317 36.96 -8.95 -8.15
N ASP A 318 36.41 -9.36 -9.27
CA ASP A 318 35.92 -8.47 -10.32
C ASP A 318 34.54 -7.89 -10.04
N GLY A 319 33.94 -8.25 -8.89
CA GLY A 319 32.65 -7.77 -8.42
C GLY A 319 31.45 -8.62 -8.85
N ALA A 320 31.64 -9.70 -9.60
CA ALA A 320 30.54 -10.57 -10.01
C ALA A 320 29.90 -11.26 -8.79
N ILE A 321 28.57 -11.11 -8.63
CA ILE A 321 27.79 -11.76 -7.59
C ILE A 321 27.63 -13.24 -7.91
N THR A 322 27.99 -14.12 -6.98
CA THR A 322 27.95 -15.56 -7.15
C THR A 322 26.74 -16.23 -6.51
N ALA A 323 26.31 -15.75 -5.35
CA ALA A 323 25.16 -16.28 -4.61
C ALA A 323 24.58 -15.29 -3.62
N PHE A 324 23.27 -15.44 -3.33
CA PHE A 324 22.62 -14.90 -2.14
C PHE A 324 22.05 -16.02 -1.28
N GLU A 325 22.05 -15.82 0.04
CA GLU A 325 21.34 -16.68 0.98
C GLU A 325 20.65 -15.84 2.06
N ILE A 326 19.40 -16.19 2.42
CA ILE A 326 18.67 -15.55 3.52
C ILE A 326 17.93 -16.57 4.39
N ASP A 327 17.89 -16.30 5.70
CA ASP A 327 16.98 -16.92 6.68
C ASP A 327 16.22 -15.79 7.37
N ASP A 328 14.94 -15.63 7.03
CA ASP A 328 14.06 -14.58 7.52
C ASP A 328 13.15 -15.12 8.62
N LEU A 329 13.15 -14.46 9.76
CA LEU A 329 12.24 -14.70 10.87
C LEU A 329 11.35 -13.47 11.04
N THR A 330 10.05 -13.67 10.88
CA THR A 330 9.06 -12.59 10.92
C THR A 330 8.08 -12.81 12.06
N GLY A 331 7.96 -11.84 12.97
CA GLY A 331 6.94 -11.81 14.01
C GLY A 331 5.64 -11.17 13.52
N ILE A 332 4.51 -11.86 13.66
CA ILE A 332 3.18 -11.27 13.41
C ILE A 332 2.40 -11.14 14.72
N GLY A 333 1.19 -10.61 14.69
CA GLY A 333 0.32 -10.66 15.84
C GLY A 333 -0.20 -12.06 16.16
N PRO A 334 -1.19 -12.19 17.06
CA PRO A 334 -1.75 -13.49 17.41
C PRO A 334 -2.63 -14.08 16.31
N TYR A 335 -3.04 -13.29 15.34
CA TYR A 335 -3.85 -13.70 14.20
C TYR A 335 -3.20 -13.23 12.90
N SER A 336 -3.40 -14.02 11.85
CA SER A 336 -3.08 -13.58 10.51
C SER A 336 -4.18 -12.65 9.96
N VAL A 337 -3.79 -11.54 9.37
CA VAL A 337 -4.72 -10.51 8.86
C VAL A 337 -5.66 -11.08 7.77
N TYR A 338 -6.93 -10.69 7.82
CA TYR A 338 -7.94 -11.12 6.85
C TYR A 338 -8.33 -9.98 5.89
N PRO A 339 -8.56 -10.26 4.60
CA PRO A 339 -8.48 -11.55 3.91
C PRO A 339 -7.11 -11.89 3.29
N ARG A 340 -6.09 -11.06 3.51
CA ARG A 340 -4.84 -11.07 2.75
C ARG A 340 -3.72 -11.95 3.32
N THR A 341 -3.79 -12.33 4.55
CA THR A 341 -2.75 -13.03 5.34
C THR A 341 -1.49 -12.22 5.67
N SER A 342 -1.00 -12.44 6.88
CA SER A 342 0.25 -11.81 7.36
C SER A 342 1.52 -12.48 6.82
N GLY A 343 1.42 -13.68 6.26
CA GLY A 343 2.57 -14.37 5.64
C GLY A 343 3.05 -13.76 4.33
N ILE A 344 2.29 -12.80 3.76
CA ILE A 344 2.63 -12.25 2.45
C ILE A 344 3.88 -11.35 2.48
N GLU A 345 4.16 -10.67 3.60
CA GLU A 345 5.35 -9.81 3.72
C GLU A 345 6.63 -10.64 3.63
N ALA A 346 6.76 -11.68 4.44
CA ALA A 346 7.90 -12.63 4.39
C ALA A 346 8.00 -13.34 3.03
N ASN A 347 6.84 -13.69 2.43
CA ASN A 347 6.81 -14.27 1.09
C ASN A 347 7.39 -13.32 0.03
N GLN A 348 7.15 -12.03 0.12
CA GLN A 348 7.73 -11.03 -0.78
C GLN A 348 9.23 -10.83 -0.52
N VAL A 349 9.70 -10.90 0.72
CA VAL A 349 11.13 -10.89 1.03
C VAL A 349 11.85 -12.02 0.29
N VAL A 350 11.35 -13.26 0.39
CA VAL A 350 11.90 -14.42 -0.34
C VAL A 350 11.88 -14.22 -1.86
N ASN A 351 10.82 -13.61 -2.39
CA ASN A 351 10.69 -13.41 -3.84
C ASN A 351 11.65 -12.35 -4.40
N LEU A 352 12.00 -11.32 -3.62
CA LEU A 352 12.63 -10.11 -4.14
C LEU A 352 14.07 -9.88 -3.69
N VAL A 353 14.58 -10.65 -2.72
CA VAL A 353 16.02 -10.61 -2.39
C VAL A 353 16.82 -11.10 -3.60
N GLY A 354 17.95 -10.43 -3.87
CA GLY A 354 18.69 -10.52 -5.12
C GLY A 354 18.25 -9.46 -6.14
N GLY A 355 17.03 -8.93 -6.02
CA GLY A 355 16.53 -7.77 -6.75
C GLY A 355 16.77 -7.81 -8.24
N PRO A 356 17.34 -6.70 -8.82
CA PRO A 356 17.58 -6.58 -10.25
C PRO A 356 18.91 -7.20 -10.71
N TYR A 357 19.58 -7.98 -9.83
CA TYR A 357 20.91 -8.48 -10.13
C TYR A 357 20.88 -9.87 -10.76
N THR A 358 21.81 -10.09 -11.68
CA THR A 358 22.07 -11.41 -12.25
C THR A 358 22.72 -12.27 -11.18
N CYS A 359 21.99 -13.26 -10.66
CA CYS A 359 22.50 -14.21 -9.69
C CYS A 359 21.82 -15.57 -9.87
N PRO A 360 22.56 -16.61 -10.31
CA PRO A 360 21.99 -17.93 -10.57
C PRO A 360 21.81 -18.79 -9.31
N ASN A 361 22.46 -18.44 -8.20
CA ASN A 361 22.49 -19.26 -7.00
C ASN A 361 21.80 -18.53 -5.84
N TYR A 362 20.71 -19.09 -5.34
CA TYR A 362 19.90 -18.48 -4.30
C TYR A 362 19.38 -19.53 -3.32
N ARG A 363 19.53 -19.26 -2.04
CA ARG A 363 18.87 -20.02 -0.96
C ARG A 363 18.08 -19.07 -0.09
N ALA A 364 16.82 -19.36 0.14
CA ALA A 364 15.99 -18.59 1.05
C ALA A 364 15.15 -19.49 1.94
N ARG A 365 15.00 -19.06 3.19
CA ARG A 365 14.03 -19.58 4.14
C ARG A 365 13.31 -18.42 4.79
N ALA A 366 12.01 -18.52 4.94
CA ALA A 366 11.21 -17.60 5.76
C ALA A 366 10.38 -18.39 6.75
N ARG A 367 10.38 -17.95 8.01
CA ARG A 367 9.55 -18.47 9.10
C ARG A 367 8.75 -17.32 9.69
N VAL A 368 7.45 -17.49 9.76
CA VAL A 368 6.51 -16.50 10.28
C VAL A 368 5.87 -17.04 11.54
N VAL A 369 5.98 -16.31 12.65
CA VAL A 369 5.58 -16.77 13.98
C VAL A 369 4.56 -15.84 14.62
N PHE A 370 3.65 -16.44 15.41
CA PHE A 370 2.70 -15.70 16.23
C PHE A 370 3.38 -15.02 17.43
N GLN A 371 2.87 -13.83 17.77
CA GLN A 371 3.27 -13.07 18.95
C GLN A 371 2.04 -12.40 19.60
N ASN A 372 2.11 -12.11 20.89
CA ASN A 372 1.09 -11.33 21.60
C ASN A 372 1.33 -9.82 21.46
N LYS A 373 1.35 -9.36 20.21
CA LYS A 373 1.49 -7.95 19.78
C LYS A 373 0.38 -7.63 18.78
N ASN A 374 0.23 -6.38 18.35
CA ASN A 374 -0.73 -6.02 17.30
C ASN A 374 -0.57 -6.91 16.06
N VAL A 375 -1.69 -7.13 15.37
CA VAL A 375 -1.69 -7.82 14.08
C VAL A 375 -0.80 -7.06 13.09
N MET A 376 -0.03 -7.79 12.31
CA MET A 376 0.93 -7.23 11.35
C MET A 376 0.57 -7.63 9.93
N CYS A 377 0.68 -6.74 9.00
CA CYS A 377 0.91 -6.92 7.56
C CYS A 377 0.51 -5.68 6.73
N GLN A 378 0.70 -5.75 5.45
CA GLN A 378 0.39 -4.82 4.35
C GLN A 378 0.33 -3.33 4.75
N TYR A 379 1.44 -2.81 5.18
CA TYR A 379 1.77 -1.40 5.15
C TYR A 379 2.59 -1.11 3.87
N ARG A 380 2.49 0.09 3.33
CA ARG A 380 3.08 0.56 2.07
C ARG A 380 4.40 -0.14 1.70
N ALA A 381 4.44 -0.77 0.53
CA ALA A 381 5.55 -1.52 -0.05
C ALA A 381 5.85 -2.92 0.54
N VAL A 382 4.95 -3.53 1.25
CA VAL A 382 4.87 -4.93 1.78
C VAL A 382 6.08 -5.83 1.46
N GLY A 383 7.07 -5.89 2.35
CA GLY A 383 8.30 -6.69 2.17
C GLY A 383 9.34 -6.12 1.19
N HIS A 384 8.96 -5.22 0.27
CA HIS A 384 9.92 -4.62 -0.67
C HIS A 384 11.04 -3.84 0.01
N PRO A 385 10.78 -2.98 1.04
CA PRO A 385 11.84 -2.26 1.74
C PRO A 385 12.83 -3.18 2.43
N ILE A 386 12.35 -4.32 2.96
CA ILE A 386 13.17 -5.33 3.63
C ILE A 386 14.05 -6.02 2.59
N ALA A 387 13.44 -6.55 1.51
CA ALA A 387 14.18 -7.22 0.43
C ALA A 387 15.22 -6.29 -0.20
N THR A 388 14.85 -5.01 -0.43
CA THR A 388 15.76 -4.01 -0.98
C THR A 388 16.90 -3.71 0.00
N ALA A 389 16.61 -3.43 1.27
CA ALA A 389 17.64 -3.11 2.26
C ALA A 389 18.60 -4.28 2.49
N VAL A 390 18.09 -5.52 2.55
CA VAL A 390 18.93 -6.73 2.66
C VAL A 390 19.82 -6.90 1.43
N THR A 391 19.25 -6.84 0.23
CA THR A 391 19.98 -6.98 -1.03
C THR A 391 21.06 -5.91 -1.16
N GLU A 392 20.66 -4.66 -1.03
CA GLU A 392 21.52 -3.50 -1.26
C GLU A 392 22.55 -3.29 -0.15
N GLY A 393 22.21 -3.67 1.10
CA GLY A 393 23.14 -3.71 2.21
C GLY A 393 24.24 -4.75 1.99
N LEU A 394 23.89 -5.95 1.55
CA LEU A 394 24.87 -6.99 1.20
C LEU A 394 25.76 -6.57 0.03
N VAL A 395 25.19 -5.97 -1.02
CA VAL A 395 25.94 -5.46 -2.20
C VAL A 395 26.91 -4.36 -1.78
N GLU A 396 26.50 -3.44 -0.91
CA GLU A 396 27.35 -2.38 -0.38
C GLU A 396 28.52 -2.93 0.46
N LEU A 397 28.23 -3.91 1.33
CA LEU A 397 29.25 -4.56 2.15
C LEU A 397 30.23 -5.39 1.30
N ALA A 398 29.75 -6.06 0.26
CA ALA A 398 30.57 -6.80 -0.67
C ALA A 398 31.50 -5.85 -1.46
N ALA A 399 30.97 -4.73 -1.98
CA ALA A 399 31.76 -3.69 -2.65
C ALA A 399 32.91 -3.20 -1.75
N ALA A 400 32.58 -2.87 -0.49
CA ALA A 400 33.58 -2.45 0.50
C ALA A 400 34.64 -3.53 0.75
N LYS A 401 34.22 -4.80 0.84
CA LYS A 401 35.12 -5.95 1.12
C LYS A 401 36.15 -6.18 0.02
N ILE A 402 35.75 -5.96 -1.24
CA ILE A 402 36.66 -6.14 -2.39
C ILE A 402 37.31 -4.82 -2.88
N GLY A 403 37.01 -3.69 -2.22
CA GLY A 403 37.57 -2.37 -2.56
C GLY A 403 37.01 -1.79 -3.88
N MET A 404 35.75 -2.12 -4.23
CA MET A 404 35.09 -1.63 -5.44
C MET A 404 34.15 -0.47 -5.12
N ASP A 405 33.98 0.45 -6.06
CA ASP A 405 32.98 1.53 -5.95
C ASP A 405 31.55 0.98 -5.87
N ALA A 406 30.72 1.61 -5.04
CA ALA A 406 29.35 1.18 -4.79
C ALA A 406 28.45 1.24 -6.04
N ALA A 407 28.63 2.24 -6.91
CA ALA A 407 27.89 2.33 -8.17
C ALA A 407 28.40 1.32 -9.19
N GLU A 408 29.71 1.07 -9.22
CA GLU A 408 30.34 0.15 -10.15
C GLU A 408 29.93 -1.30 -9.93
N ILE A 409 29.90 -1.79 -8.68
CA ILE A 409 29.44 -3.17 -8.39
C ILE A 409 27.99 -3.38 -8.83
N ARG A 410 27.13 -2.36 -8.65
CA ARG A 410 25.74 -2.39 -9.12
C ARG A 410 25.68 -2.48 -10.63
N ARG A 411 26.38 -1.57 -11.33
CA ARG A 411 26.44 -1.54 -12.80
C ARG A 411 26.83 -2.90 -13.41
N ARG A 412 27.81 -3.59 -12.82
CA ARG A 412 28.31 -4.88 -13.30
C ARG A 412 27.32 -6.03 -13.16
N ASN A 413 26.47 -5.96 -12.16
CA ASN A 413 25.58 -7.07 -11.82
C ASN A 413 24.12 -6.85 -12.21
N LEU A 414 23.70 -5.64 -12.55
CA LEU A 414 22.36 -5.39 -13.06
C LEU A 414 22.07 -6.28 -14.28
N ILE A 415 20.84 -6.80 -14.33
CA ILE A 415 20.37 -7.57 -15.50
C ILE A 415 20.50 -6.70 -16.74
N ALA A 416 21.18 -7.21 -17.75
CA ALA A 416 21.43 -6.49 -19.00
C ALA A 416 20.13 -6.15 -19.75
N ASP A 417 20.08 -4.97 -20.38
CA ASP A 417 18.86 -4.46 -21.02
C ASP A 417 18.35 -5.36 -22.18
N ASP A 418 19.21 -6.14 -22.79
CA ASP A 418 18.91 -7.10 -23.86
C ASP A 418 18.57 -8.51 -23.32
N ALA A 419 18.68 -8.75 -22.01
CA ALA A 419 18.35 -10.03 -21.39
C ALA A 419 16.86 -10.16 -21.01
N TYR A 420 16.07 -9.10 -21.18
CA TYR A 420 14.65 -9.16 -20.85
C TYR A 420 13.80 -9.79 -21.96
N PRO A 421 12.73 -10.56 -21.60
CA PRO A 421 12.26 -10.87 -20.26
C PRO A 421 13.23 -11.77 -19.48
N ALA A 422 13.48 -11.43 -18.22
CA ALA A 422 14.47 -12.08 -17.39
C ALA A 422 13.83 -12.83 -16.21
N VAL A 423 14.61 -13.73 -15.59
CA VAL A 423 14.21 -14.47 -14.39
C VAL A 423 15.15 -14.07 -13.25
N GLY A 424 14.59 -13.55 -12.15
CA GLY A 424 15.35 -13.24 -10.95
C GLY A 424 15.77 -14.49 -10.17
N ALA A 425 16.64 -14.29 -9.19
CA ALA A 425 17.20 -15.37 -8.36
C ALA A 425 16.14 -16.29 -7.71
N SER A 426 14.99 -15.76 -7.34
CA SER A 426 13.87 -16.49 -6.75
C SER A 426 12.97 -17.20 -7.76
N GLY A 427 13.24 -17.08 -9.06
CA GLY A 427 12.37 -17.57 -10.13
C GLY A 427 11.27 -16.60 -10.56
N ILE A 428 11.21 -15.38 -10.00
CA ILE A 428 10.27 -14.36 -10.42
C ILE A 428 10.63 -13.88 -11.84
N LYS A 429 9.61 -13.71 -12.69
CA LYS A 429 9.80 -13.28 -14.07
C LYS A 429 9.57 -11.78 -14.19
N PHE A 430 10.54 -11.05 -14.70
CA PHE A 430 10.50 -9.64 -15.01
C PHE A 430 10.25 -9.41 -16.50
N GLU A 431 9.28 -8.55 -16.82
CA GLU A 431 9.00 -8.12 -18.19
C GLU A 431 10.18 -7.28 -18.72
N LYS A 432 10.43 -6.15 -18.11
CA LYS A 432 11.58 -5.27 -18.34
C LYS A 432 11.78 -4.38 -17.13
N LEU A 433 13.03 -4.23 -16.70
CA LEU A 433 13.44 -3.28 -15.68
C LEU A 433 14.39 -2.23 -16.30
N SER A 434 14.50 -1.05 -15.72
CA SER A 434 15.25 0.08 -16.27
C SER A 434 16.43 0.51 -15.38
N HIS A 435 16.98 -0.41 -14.59
CA HIS A 435 17.97 -0.07 -13.56
C HIS A 435 19.26 0.52 -14.10
N HIS A 436 19.75 0.11 -15.31
CA HIS A 436 20.92 0.74 -15.94
C HIS A 436 20.66 2.22 -16.22
N ALA A 437 19.55 2.54 -16.89
CA ALA A 437 19.18 3.91 -17.19
C ALA A 437 18.90 4.72 -15.92
N SER A 438 18.28 4.10 -14.91
CA SER A 438 18.00 4.73 -13.60
C SER A 438 19.27 5.03 -12.83
N LEU A 439 20.24 4.11 -12.84
CA LEU A 439 21.55 4.30 -12.21
C LEU A 439 22.34 5.42 -12.90
N ASP A 440 22.39 5.43 -14.20
CA ASP A 440 23.09 6.50 -14.95
C ASP A 440 22.45 7.86 -14.67
N LYS A 441 21.13 7.92 -14.68
CA LYS A 441 20.39 9.14 -14.43
C LYS A 441 20.63 9.66 -13.01
N ILE A 442 20.55 8.81 -11.98
CA ILE A 442 20.74 9.24 -10.59
C ILE A 442 22.18 9.71 -10.33
N LEU A 443 23.18 9.02 -10.89
CA LEU A 443 24.59 9.41 -10.79
C LEU A 443 24.83 10.81 -11.41
N ALA A 444 24.17 11.10 -12.54
CA ALA A 444 24.23 12.42 -13.18
C ALA A 444 23.49 13.48 -12.35
N MET A 445 22.27 13.20 -11.87
CA MET A 445 21.47 14.12 -11.05
C MET A 445 22.20 14.54 -9.78
N MET A 446 22.88 13.61 -9.12
CA MET A 446 23.59 13.89 -7.87
C MET A 446 25.02 14.43 -8.06
N ASP A 447 25.53 14.47 -9.28
CA ASP A 447 26.94 14.77 -9.55
C ASP A 447 27.88 13.92 -8.66
N TYR A 448 27.72 12.59 -8.81
CA TYR A 448 28.30 11.59 -7.89
C TYR A 448 29.82 11.79 -7.67
N GLY A 449 30.56 12.06 -8.73
CA GLY A 449 32.02 12.28 -8.65
C GLY A 449 32.39 13.46 -7.76
N ARG A 450 31.67 14.58 -7.88
CA ARG A 450 31.85 15.78 -7.02
C ARG A 450 31.51 15.47 -5.56
N LEU A 451 30.42 14.76 -5.30
CA LEU A 451 30.04 14.42 -3.92
C LEU A 451 31.05 13.48 -3.26
N ARG A 452 31.63 12.53 -4.00
CA ARG A 452 32.72 11.67 -3.48
C ARG A 452 33.97 12.47 -3.15
N ALA A 453 34.37 13.44 -3.99
CA ALA A 453 35.49 14.33 -3.73
C ALA A 453 35.24 15.22 -2.51
N GLU A 454 34.04 15.79 -2.39
CA GLU A 454 33.63 16.59 -1.23
C GLU A 454 33.67 15.76 0.06
N GLN A 455 33.12 14.54 0.02
CA GLN A 455 33.13 13.61 1.17
C GLN A 455 34.56 13.34 1.65
N ALA A 456 35.48 13.08 0.74
CA ALA A 456 36.89 12.85 1.10
C ALA A 456 37.53 14.08 1.77
N ALA A 457 37.32 15.27 1.20
CA ALA A 457 37.86 16.52 1.74
C ALA A 457 37.26 16.89 3.12
N LEU A 458 36.03 16.55 3.39
CA LEU A 458 35.35 16.80 4.66
C LEU A 458 35.83 15.88 5.78
N ARG A 459 36.25 14.66 5.47
CA ARG A 459 36.83 13.70 6.44
C ARG A 459 38.09 14.26 7.11
N ASP A 460 38.95 14.95 6.37
CA ASP A 460 40.15 15.60 6.89
C ASP A 460 39.81 16.70 7.91
N ARG A 461 38.57 17.20 7.88
CA ARG A 461 38.03 18.20 8.80
C ARG A 461 37.22 17.60 9.95
N GLY A 462 37.14 16.27 10.05
CA GLY A 462 36.36 15.56 11.06
C GLY A 462 34.83 15.59 10.79
N ILE A 463 34.40 15.85 9.56
CA ILE A 463 32.99 15.83 9.15
C ILE A 463 32.75 14.54 8.38
N PHE A 464 31.80 13.73 8.88
CA PHE A 464 31.51 12.39 8.34
C PHE A 464 30.20 12.42 7.57
N ARG A 465 30.33 12.43 6.24
CA ARG A 465 29.19 12.30 5.34
C ARG A 465 29.22 10.95 4.65
N GLY A 466 28.06 10.45 4.26
CA GLY A 466 27.93 9.18 3.54
C GLY A 466 26.99 9.28 2.36
N ILE A 467 27.28 8.47 1.35
CA ILE A 467 26.46 8.29 0.16
C ILE A 467 26.05 6.82 0.11
N GLY A 468 24.76 6.54 0.00
CA GLY A 468 24.23 5.18 -0.10
C GLY A 468 23.23 5.06 -1.23
N PHE A 469 23.27 3.94 -1.95
CA PHE A 469 22.36 3.60 -3.03
C PHE A 469 21.44 2.46 -2.62
N ALA A 470 20.26 2.40 -3.26
CA ALA A 470 19.38 1.25 -3.22
C ALA A 470 18.64 1.11 -4.56
N SER A 471 18.91 0.02 -5.27
CA SER A 471 18.16 -0.40 -6.46
C SER A 471 16.92 -1.16 -6.00
N PHE A 472 15.74 -0.64 -6.28
CA PHE A 472 14.50 -1.23 -5.77
C PHE A 472 13.61 -1.79 -6.88
N ILE A 473 12.79 -2.75 -6.50
CA ILE A 473 11.70 -3.29 -7.31
C ILE A 473 10.42 -3.22 -6.47
N GLU A 474 9.36 -2.72 -7.06
CA GLU A 474 8.01 -2.72 -6.51
C GLU A 474 7.09 -3.58 -7.37
N VAL A 475 6.39 -4.51 -6.75
CA VAL A 475 5.34 -5.31 -7.40
C VAL A 475 4.07 -4.47 -7.54
N THR A 476 3.64 -4.24 -8.78
CA THR A 476 2.44 -3.43 -9.08
C THR A 476 1.47 -4.19 -9.99
N ASN A 477 0.26 -3.69 -10.17
CA ASN A 477 -0.76 -4.24 -11.07
C ASN A 477 -0.95 -5.76 -10.92
N PRO A 478 -1.20 -6.30 -9.71
CA PRO A 478 -1.28 -7.74 -9.52
C PRO A 478 -2.45 -8.36 -10.31
N SER A 479 -2.14 -9.44 -11.03
CA SER A 479 -3.14 -10.25 -11.74
C SER A 479 -3.91 -11.18 -10.81
N ALA A 480 -4.88 -11.93 -11.35
CA ALA A 480 -5.63 -12.94 -10.61
C ALA A 480 -4.75 -14.05 -10.01
N ALA A 481 -3.53 -14.25 -10.53
CA ALA A 481 -2.58 -15.23 -10.02
C ALA A 481 -2.08 -14.91 -8.60
N PHE A 482 -2.23 -13.68 -8.12
CA PHE A 482 -1.74 -13.27 -6.80
C PHE A 482 -2.70 -13.64 -5.65
N TYR A 483 -3.95 -13.20 -5.71
CA TYR A 483 -4.95 -13.48 -4.66
C TYR A 483 -6.05 -14.44 -5.11
N GLY A 484 -6.44 -14.38 -6.38
CA GLY A 484 -7.56 -15.16 -6.89
C GLY A 484 -7.39 -16.66 -6.74
N VAL A 485 -6.18 -17.17 -6.97
CA VAL A 485 -5.84 -18.59 -6.81
C VAL A 485 -5.91 -19.08 -5.37
N GLY A 486 -5.80 -18.19 -4.40
CA GLY A 486 -5.90 -18.47 -2.97
C GLY A 486 -7.34 -18.49 -2.45
N GLY A 487 -8.33 -18.25 -3.30
CA GLY A 487 -9.75 -18.18 -2.95
C GLY A 487 -10.14 -16.94 -2.14
N ALA A 488 -9.27 -15.93 -2.06
CA ALA A 488 -9.58 -14.68 -1.41
C ALA A 488 -10.61 -13.89 -2.22
N ARG A 489 -11.57 -13.26 -1.55
CA ARG A 489 -12.53 -12.34 -2.17
C ARG A 489 -11.89 -10.98 -2.43
N ILE A 490 -10.86 -10.97 -3.26
CA ILE A 490 -10.08 -9.78 -3.64
C ILE A 490 -10.00 -9.77 -5.16
N SER A 491 -10.71 -8.85 -5.79
CA SER A 491 -10.74 -8.74 -7.25
C SER A 491 -9.40 -8.25 -7.80
N ALA A 492 -8.87 -8.96 -8.79
CA ALA A 492 -7.71 -8.52 -9.55
C ALA A 492 -8.08 -7.51 -10.65
N GLN A 493 -9.34 -7.54 -11.12
CA GLN A 493 -9.84 -6.58 -12.10
C GLN A 493 -10.29 -5.28 -11.45
N ASP A 494 -10.39 -4.24 -12.28
CA ASP A 494 -11.18 -3.06 -11.98
C ASP A 494 -12.00 -2.62 -13.19
N GLY A 495 -13.02 -1.80 -12.95
CA GLY A 495 -13.94 -1.36 -13.98
C GLY A 495 -14.12 0.15 -14.01
N ALA A 496 -14.50 0.65 -15.19
CA ALA A 496 -14.98 2.01 -15.39
C ALA A 496 -16.28 2.00 -16.20
N THR A 497 -17.32 2.64 -15.67
CA THR A 497 -18.58 2.92 -16.39
C THR A 497 -18.60 4.38 -16.75
N LEU A 498 -18.71 4.68 -18.03
CA LEU A 498 -18.85 6.04 -18.55
C LEU A 498 -20.27 6.28 -19.01
N ARG A 499 -20.79 7.47 -18.69
CA ARG A 499 -22.08 7.97 -19.16
C ARG A 499 -21.91 9.38 -19.70
N LEU A 500 -22.18 9.56 -20.97
CA LEU A 500 -22.34 10.88 -21.57
C LEU A 500 -23.73 11.40 -21.24
N ASP A 501 -23.86 12.59 -20.69
CA ASP A 501 -25.14 13.23 -20.45
C ASP A 501 -25.58 14.15 -21.63
N ALA A 502 -26.78 14.69 -21.53
CA ALA A 502 -27.37 15.53 -22.58
C ALA A 502 -26.66 16.89 -22.76
N THR A 503 -25.81 17.27 -21.83
CA THR A 503 -25.00 18.52 -21.88
C THR A 503 -23.61 18.31 -22.41
N GLY A 504 -23.25 17.08 -22.78
CA GLY A 504 -21.91 16.70 -23.24
C GLY A 504 -20.88 16.50 -22.12
N ALA A 505 -21.33 16.43 -20.87
CA ALA A 505 -20.47 16.04 -19.74
C ALA A 505 -20.40 14.51 -19.61
N VAL A 506 -19.28 14.00 -19.06
CA VAL A 506 -19.05 12.56 -18.87
C VAL A 506 -18.93 12.24 -17.39
N PHE A 507 -19.77 11.36 -16.90
CA PHE A 507 -19.65 10.74 -15.60
C PHE A 507 -18.80 9.46 -15.71
N VAL A 508 -17.80 9.36 -14.85
CA VAL A 508 -16.90 8.22 -14.75
C VAL A 508 -17.10 7.55 -13.41
N HIS A 509 -17.72 6.39 -13.38
CA HIS A 509 -17.87 5.56 -12.18
C HIS A 509 -16.80 4.48 -12.17
N SER A 510 -15.96 4.43 -11.14
CA SER A 510 -14.85 3.46 -11.06
C SER A 510 -14.82 2.70 -9.74
N GLY A 511 -14.41 1.44 -9.80
CA GLY A 511 -14.16 0.62 -8.61
C GLY A 511 -12.89 1.02 -7.84
N ILE A 512 -12.01 1.84 -8.44
CA ILE A 512 -10.85 2.44 -7.78
C ILE A 512 -11.31 3.46 -6.74
N THR A 513 -10.59 3.58 -5.63
CA THR A 513 -10.89 4.55 -4.56
C THR A 513 -9.90 5.69 -4.52
N GLU A 514 -10.39 6.89 -4.23
CA GLU A 514 -9.59 8.07 -3.89
C GLU A 514 -9.24 8.05 -2.40
N GLN A 515 -7.96 8.26 -2.08
CA GLN A 515 -7.43 8.24 -0.70
C GLN A 515 -6.48 9.42 -0.45
N GLY A 516 -6.51 10.42 -1.32
CA GLY A 516 -5.60 11.56 -1.36
C GLY A 516 -4.46 11.43 -2.38
N GLN A 517 -4.33 10.30 -3.09
CA GLN A 517 -3.27 10.06 -4.07
C GLN A 517 -3.58 10.61 -5.47
N GLY A 518 -4.80 11.12 -5.73
CA GLY A 518 -5.16 11.72 -7.01
C GLY A 518 -5.74 10.76 -8.04
N ALA A 519 -6.40 9.67 -7.63
CA ALA A 519 -7.04 8.71 -8.54
C ALA A 519 -8.10 9.39 -9.43
N GLU A 520 -8.88 10.33 -8.89
CA GLU A 520 -9.89 11.08 -9.67
C GLU A 520 -9.26 11.84 -10.84
N SER A 521 -8.08 12.46 -10.62
CA SER A 521 -7.34 13.17 -11.69
C SER A 521 -6.88 12.22 -12.78
N ILE A 522 -6.29 11.09 -12.40
CA ILE A 522 -5.77 10.09 -13.35
C ILE A 522 -6.91 9.52 -14.20
N LEU A 523 -8.02 9.13 -13.59
CA LEU A 523 -9.19 8.61 -14.31
C LEU A 523 -9.76 9.67 -15.26
N ALA A 524 -9.84 10.93 -14.81
CA ALA A 524 -10.29 12.03 -15.65
C ALA A 524 -9.35 12.27 -16.85
N GLN A 525 -8.03 12.25 -16.65
CA GLN A 525 -7.04 12.41 -17.73
C GLN A 525 -7.14 11.29 -18.76
N CYS A 526 -7.27 10.03 -18.30
CA CYS A 526 -7.42 8.87 -19.18
C CYS A 526 -8.69 8.98 -20.05
N VAL A 527 -9.82 9.34 -19.44
CA VAL A 527 -11.09 9.48 -20.17
C VAL A 527 -11.09 10.70 -21.08
N ALA A 528 -10.64 11.87 -20.60
CA ALA A 528 -10.59 13.09 -21.40
C ALA A 528 -9.74 12.87 -22.66
N THR A 529 -8.62 12.18 -22.55
CA THR A 529 -7.73 11.85 -23.67
C THR A 529 -8.35 10.81 -24.60
N SER A 530 -8.82 9.68 -24.09
CA SER A 530 -9.30 8.57 -24.91
C SER A 530 -10.66 8.86 -25.56
N PHE A 531 -11.50 9.66 -24.93
CA PHE A 531 -12.80 10.09 -25.47
C PHE A 531 -12.68 11.33 -26.36
N GLY A 532 -11.87 12.32 -25.97
CA GLY A 532 -11.62 13.56 -26.74
C GLY A 532 -12.38 14.78 -26.25
N VAL A 533 -12.61 14.92 -24.94
CA VAL A 533 -13.30 16.06 -24.33
C VAL A 533 -12.38 16.86 -23.42
N PRO A 534 -12.70 18.15 -23.16
CA PRO A 534 -12.04 18.90 -22.12
C PRO A 534 -12.20 18.23 -20.75
N ILE A 535 -11.13 18.23 -19.95
CA ILE A 535 -11.13 17.52 -18.65
C ILE A 535 -12.17 18.09 -17.67
N GLU A 536 -12.49 19.36 -17.79
CA GLU A 536 -13.50 20.05 -16.99
C GLU A 536 -14.93 19.49 -17.20
N ARG A 537 -15.16 18.77 -18.30
CA ARG A 537 -16.42 18.06 -18.56
C ARG A 537 -16.47 16.67 -17.96
N ILE A 538 -15.40 16.23 -17.26
CA ILE A 538 -15.34 14.91 -16.62
C ILE A 538 -15.69 15.05 -15.14
N ARG A 539 -16.62 14.21 -14.68
CA ARG A 539 -16.90 14.02 -13.26
C ARG A 539 -16.65 12.58 -12.86
N VAL A 540 -15.70 12.38 -11.96
CA VAL A 540 -15.36 11.05 -11.42
C VAL A 540 -16.16 10.78 -10.16
N VAL A 541 -16.65 9.55 -10.02
CA VAL A 541 -17.37 9.01 -8.85
C VAL A 541 -16.72 7.69 -8.47
N THR A 542 -16.31 7.58 -7.22
CA THR A 542 -15.67 6.39 -6.63
C THR A 542 -16.34 6.03 -5.30
N GLY A 543 -16.03 4.86 -4.77
CA GLY A 543 -16.33 4.52 -3.37
C GLY A 543 -17.78 4.19 -3.05
N ASP A 544 -18.62 3.85 -4.00
CA ASP A 544 -20.03 3.47 -3.77
C ASP A 544 -20.35 2.16 -4.48
N THR A 545 -20.50 1.08 -3.72
CA THR A 545 -20.70 -0.26 -4.29
C THR A 545 -22.00 -0.46 -5.07
N ASP A 546 -22.98 0.41 -4.89
CA ASP A 546 -24.22 0.38 -5.69
C ASP A 546 -24.04 1.05 -7.05
N ASN A 547 -23.17 2.05 -7.14
CA ASN A 547 -23.05 2.92 -8.31
C ASN A 547 -21.76 2.71 -9.12
N THR A 548 -20.78 2.03 -8.57
CA THR A 548 -19.51 1.76 -9.25
C THR A 548 -19.43 0.32 -9.72
N PRO A 549 -18.78 0.05 -10.86
CA PRO A 549 -18.58 -1.34 -11.30
C PRO A 549 -17.74 -2.10 -10.27
N TYR A 550 -18.01 -3.40 -10.14
CA TYR A 550 -17.29 -4.25 -9.20
C TYR A 550 -15.79 -4.24 -9.51
N GLY A 551 -14.99 -3.91 -8.51
CA GLY A 551 -13.54 -3.76 -8.64
C GLY A 551 -12.77 -4.08 -7.35
N GLY A 552 -11.46 -4.20 -7.48
CA GLY A 552 -10.58 -4.51 -6.36
C GLY A 552 -10.26 -3.33 -5.45
N GLY A 553 -10.49 -2.10 -5.89
CA GLY A 553 -10.11 -0.90 -5.17
C GLY A 553 -8.62 -0.52 -5.34
N THR A 554 -8.10 0.31 -4.45
CA THR A 554 -6.74 0.88 -4.54
C THR A 554 -5.80 0.30 -3.49
N TRP A 555 -4.88 -0.56 -3.90
CA TRP A 555 -3.83 -1.20 -3.11
C TRP A 555 -2.76 -1.75 -4.07
N ALA A 556 -1.56 -2.11 -3.59
CA ALA A 556 -0.45 -2.64 -4.40
C ALA A 556 -0.22 -1.83 -5.68
N SER A 557 -0.28 -0.51 -5.58
CA SER A 557 0.00 0.45 -6.66
C SER A 557 -0.72 0.16 -7.98
N ARG A 558 -2.00 -0.28 -7.92
CA ARG A 558 -2.77 -0.74 -9.09
C ARG A 558 -3.69 0.30 -9.71
N ALA A 559 -3.92 1.43 -9.06
CA ALA A 559 -4.93 2.40 -9.49
C ALA A 559 -4.70 2.93 -10.91
N ALA A 560 -3.46 3.35 -11.21
CA ALA A 560 -3.11 3.88 -12.52
C ALA A 560 -3.11 2.79 -13.60
N GLY A 561 -2.43 1.65 -13.35
CA GLY A 561 -2.26 0.62 -14.37
C GLY A 561 -3.51 -0.21 -14.63
N ILE A 562 -4.33 -0.51 -13.61
CA ILE A 562 -5.55 -1.31 -13.79
C ILE A 562 -6.78 -0.40 -13.96
N GLY A 563 -7.01 0.53 -13.04
CA GLY A 563 -8.16 1.44 -13.12
C GLY A 563 -8.05 2.44 -14.25
N GLY A 564 -6.84 3.00 -14.46
CA GLY A 564 -6.57 3.91 -15.59
C GLY A 564 -6.75 3.24 -16.94
N GLU A 565 -6.28 1.99 -17.10
CA GLU A 565 -6.49 1.22 -18.34
C GLU A 565 -7.99 0.91 -18.57
N ALA A 566 -8.74 0.51 -17.52
CA ALA A 566 -10.19 0.31 -17.64
C ALA A 566 -10.91 1.60 -18.09
N ALA A 567 -10.52 2.74 -17.53
CA ALA A 567 -11.05 4.05 -17.91
C ALA A 567 -10.66 4.45 -19.35
N TRP A 568 -9.42 4.17 -19.74
CA TRP A 568 -8.93 4.36 -21.10
C TRP A 568 -9.73 3.58 -22.13
N GLN A 569 -9.92 2.29 -21.89
CA GLN A 569 -10.71 1.42 -22.77
C GLN A 569 -12.20 1.81 -22.81
N ALA A 570 -12.77 2.23 -21.69
CA ALA A 570 -14.14 2.72 -21.63
C ALA A 570 -14.30 4.02 -22.42
N GLY A 571 -13.31 4.95 -22.33
CA GLY A 571 -13.30 6.18 -23.13
C GLY A 571 -13.26 5.91 -24.63
N LYS A 572 -12.42 4.97 -25.08
CA LYS A 572 -12.38 4.53 -26.48
C LYS A 572 -13.73 3.94 -26.94
N ALA A 573 -14.36 3.12 -26.10
CA ALA A 573 -15.64 2.51 -26.44
C ALA A 573 -16.77 3.55 -26.55
N LEU A 574 -16.85 4.47 -25.58
CA LEU A 574 -17.82 5.57 -25.62
C LEU A 574 -17.59 6.46 -26.86
N ARG A 575 -16.31 6.75 -27.18
CA ARG A 575 -15.94 7.48 -28.37
C ARG A 575 -16.47 6.81 -29.64
N ALA A 576 -16.28 5.52 -29.79
CA ALA A 576 -16.76 4.77 -30.96
C ALA A 576 -18.29 4.84 -31.10
N ASN A 577 -19.02 4.72 -30.00
CA ASN A 577 -20.49 4.82 -30.00
C ASN A 577 -20.98 6.22 -30.37
N VAL A 578 -20.33 7.25 -29.83
CA VAL A 578 -20.68 8.65 -30.13
C VAL A 578 -20.37 8.99 -31.61
N LEU A 579 -19.23 8.52 -32.13
CA LEU A 579 -18.89 8.72 -33.54
C LEU A 579 -19.87 8.00 -34.48
N ALA A 580 -20.35 6.81 -34.10
CA ALA A 580 -21.40 6.12 -34.87
C ALA A 580 -22.71 6.91 -34.91
N ALA A 581 -23.12 7.50 -33.76
CA ALA A 581 -24.28 8.37 -33.68
C ALA A 581 -24.10 9.64 -34.52
N ALA A 582 -22.95 10.31 -34.38
CA ALA A 582 -22.61 11.50 -35.15
C ALA A 582 -22.56 11.22 -36.66
N ALA A 583 -21.99 10.10 -37.07
CA ALA A 583 -21.93 9.67 -38.47
C ALA A 583 -23.32 9.46 -39.05
N SER A 584 -24.23 8.85 -38.29
CA SER A 584 -25.66 8.71 -38.69
C SER A 584 -26.33 10.05 -38.86
N ILE A 585 -26.12 10.99 -37.93
CA ILE A 585 -26.71 12.34 -38.01
C ILE A 585 -26.14 13.13 -39.21
N LEU A 586 -24.81 13.07 -39.42
CA LEU A 586 -24.10 13.81 -40.45
C LEU A 586 -24.07 13.12 -41.80
N GLN A 587 -24.64 11.89 -41.92
CA GLN A 587 -24.58 11.05 -43.11
C GLN A 587 -23.13 10.89 -43.61
N ALA A 588 -22.22 10.56 -42.70
CA ALA A 588 -20.77 10.42 -42.91
C ALA A 588 -20.29 9.01 -42.52
N ASP A 589 -19.07 8.64 -42.93
CA ASP A 589 -18.40 7.45 -42.42
C ASP A 589 -17.88 7.73 -40.99
N PRO A 590 -18.16 6.90 -39.97
CA PRO A 590 -17.62 7.06 -38.64
C PRO A 590 -16.07 7.18 -38.59
N LYS A 591 -15.37 6.53 -39.53
CA LYS A 591 -13.92 6.58 -39.65
C LYS A 591 -13.40 7.94 -40.15
N ALA A 592 -14.26 8.71 -40.84
CA ALA A 592 -13.94 10.05 -41.31
C ALA A 592 -14.13 11.12 -40.23
N LEU A 593 -14.64 10.75 -39.05
CA LEU A 593 -14.92 11.66 -37.95
C LEU A 593 -13.99 11.42 -36.76
N ASP A 594 -13.72 12.48 -36.02
CA ASP A 594 -12.98 12.48 -34.76
C ASP A 594 -13.71 13.32 -33.71
N ILE A 595 -13.36 13.13 -32.43
CA ILE A 595 -13.77 14.00 -31.33
C ILE A 595 -12.54 14.76 -30.85
N ARG A 596 -12.53 16.08 -30.95
CA ARG A 596 -11.45 16.93 -30.47
C ARG A 596 -12.04 18.06 -29.61
N ALA A 597 -11.57 18.15 -28.37
CA ALA A 597 -12.03 19.14 -27.38
C ALA A 597 -13.57 19.23 -27.26
N GLY A 598 -14.29 18.10 -27.39
CA GLY A 598 -15.75 18.04 -27.32
C GLY A 598 -16.48 18.52 -28.58
N ILE A 599 -15.79 18.54 -29.72
CA ILE A 599 -16.36 18.87 -31.02
C ILE A 599 -16.14 17.67 -31.94
N ILE A 600 -17.19 17.28 -32.68
CA ILE A 600 -17.08 16.34 -33.80
C ILE A 600 -16.42 17.06 -34.96
N VAL A 601 -15.32 16.51 -35.45
CA VAL A 601 -14.57 17.10 -36.57
C VAL A 601 -14.32 16.07 -37.67
N ASP A 602 -14.00 16.53 -38.86
CA ASP A 602 -13.44 15.66 -39.91
C ASP A 602 -12.05 15.20 -39.45
N ALA A 603 -11.79 13.90 -39.48
CA ALA A 603 -10.57 13.29 -38.93
C ALA A 603 -9.29 13.85 -39.59
N ASP A 604 -9.32 14.00 -40.91
CA ASP A 604 -8.15 14.41 -41.71
C ASP A 604 -7.93 15.93 -41.65
N SER A 605 -8.99 16.74 -41.86
CA SER A 605 -8.88 18.19 -41.97
C SER A 605 -8.99 18.93 -40.64
N GLY A 606 -9.55 18.28 -39.62
CA GLY A 606 -9.88 18.93 -38.35
C GLY A 606 -11.05 19.93 -38.45
N ARG A 607 -11.75 19.99 -39.59
CA ARG A 607 -12.90 20.90 -39.77
C ARG A 607 -14.03 20.49 -38.80
N GLU A 608 -14.51 21.45 -38.06
CA GLU A 608 -15.65 21.31 -37.16
C GLU A 608 -16.94 20.95 -37.91
N ARG A 609 -17.65 19.96 -37.36
CA ARG A 609 -18.91 19.48 -37.94
C ARG A 609 -20.09 19.77 -37.02
N MET A 610 -20.00 19.43 -35.75
CA MET A 610 -21.02 19.72 -34.74
C MET A 610 -20.48 19.57 -33.31
N PRO A 611 -21.03 20.30 -32.35
CA PRO A 611 -20.73 20.12 -30.93
C PRO A 611 -21.15 18.74 -30.42
N LEU A 612 -20.42 18.18 -29.44
CA LEU A 612 -20.75 16.90 -28.81
C LEU A 612 -22.12 16.93 -28.11
N GLU A 613 -22.46 18.08 -27.46
CA GLU A 613 -23.72 18.29 -26.80
C GLU A 613 -24.91 18.19 -27.76
N GLU A 614 -24.73 18.53 -29.03
CA GLU A 614 -25.80 18.40 -30.04
C GLU A 614 -26.02 16.91 -30.41
N VAL A 615 -24.94 16.12 -30.51
CA VAL A 615 -25.07 14.68 -30.68
C VAL A 615 -25.83 14.07 -29.49
N ALA A 616 -25.44 14.41 -28.27
CA ALA A 616 -26.10 13.93 -27.06
C ALA A 616 -27.56 14.38 -26.99
N ARG A 617 -27.82 15.65 -27.33
CA ARG A 617 -29.21 16.18 -27.38
C ARG A 617 -30.09 15.40 -28.34
N ILE A 618 -29.61 15.13 -29.55
CA ILE A 618 -30.37 14.37 -30.56
C ILE A 618 -30.65 12.97 -30.05
N VAL A 619 -29.62 12.29 -29.53
CA VAL A 619 -29.75 10.91 -29.03
C VAL A 619 -30.76 10.81 -27.88
N TYR A 620 -30.78 11.76 -26.95
CA TYR A 620 -31.67 11.73 -25.79
C TYR A 620 -33.07 12.24 -26.08
N PHE A 621 -33.21 13.28 -26.90
CA PHE A 621 -34.51 13.98 -27.05
C PHE A 621 -35.15 13.89 -28.43
N ARG A 622 -34.35 13.45 -29.42
CA ARG A 622 -34.85 13.30 -30.82
C ARG A 622 -34.38 11.97 -31.44
N PRO A 623 -34.50 10.84 -30.71
CA PRO A 623 -34.13 9.52 -31.26
C PRO A 623 -34.98 9.15 -32.50
N ASP A 624 -36.13 9.79 -32.69
CA ASP A 624 -37.01 9.67 -33.87
C ASP A 624 -36.35 10.14 -35.17
N THR A 625 -35.30 10.95 -35.09
CA THR A 625 -34.53 11.44 -36.25
C THR A 625 -33.37 10.52 -36.62
N LEU A 626 -33.06 9.54 -35.82
CA LEU A 626 -32.06 8.51 -36.10
C LEU A 626 -32.68 7.38 -36.97
N PRO A 627 -31.90 6.62 -37.75
CA PRO A 627 -32.42 5.52 -38.56
C PRO A 627 -33.17 4.49 -37.71
N PRO A 628 -34.25 3.89 -38.28
CA PRO A 628 -34.98 2.84 -37.59
C PRO A 628 -34.05 1.71 -37.15
N GLY A 629 -34.14 1.32 -35.88
CA GLY A 629 -33.33 0.28 -35.27
C GLY A 629 -31.92 0.72 -34.81
N PHE A 630 -31.52 1.97 -35.07
CA PHE A 630 -30.25 2.48 -34.50
C PHE A 630 -30.40 2.73 -33.01
N GLN A 631 -29.52 2.08 -32.23
CA GLN A 631 -29.44 2.29 -30.81
C GLN A 631 -28.11 2.99 -30.48
N ALA A 632 -28.22 4.22 -30.01
CA ALA A 632 -27.08 4.97 -29.55
C ALA A 632 -26.78 4.64 -28.08
N GLU A 633 -25.67 3.97 -27.82
CA GLU A 633 -25.26 3.62 -26.46
C GLU A 633 -24.36 4.70 -25.89
N LEU A 634 -24.90 5.58 -25.04
CA LEU A 634 -24.16 6.63 -24.35
C LEU A 634 -23.72 6.24 -22.94
N VAL A 635 -23.89 4.96 -22.59
CA VAL A 635 -23.37 4.35 -21.36
C VAL A 635 -22.55 3.13 -21.73
N VAL A 636 -21.32 3.06 -21.27
CA VAL A 636 -20.42 1.93 -21.54
C VAL A 636 -19.71 1.51 -20.26
N THR A 637 -19.48 0.22 -20.10
CA THR A 637 -18.65 -0.34 -19.03
C THR A 637 -17.52 -1.14 -19.64
N ARG A 638 -16.29 -0.95 -19.12
CA ARG A 638 -15.12 -1.78 -19.44
C ARG A 638 -14.43 -2.18 -18.16
N HIS A 639 -13.90 -3.40 -18.17
CA HIS A 639 -13.09 -3.95 -17.10
C HIS A 639 -11.72 -4.30 -17.66
N TYR A 640 -10.70 -4.15 -16.82
CA TYR A 640 -9.35 -4.55 -17.15
C TYR A 640 -8.75 -5.42 -16.05
N VAL A 641 -7.96 -6.40 -16.43
CA VAL A 641 -7.13 -7.24 -15.58
C VAL A 641 -5.88 -7.63 -16.37
N PRO A 642 -4.67 -7.53 -15.76
CA PRO A 642 -3.44 -8.01 -16.38
C PRO A 642 -3.52 -9.51 -16.67
N ARG A 643 -3.01 -9.95 -17.84
CA ARG A 643 -3.10 -11.34 -18.29
C ARG A 643 -1.77 -11.93 -18.71
N ALA A 644 -0.89 -11.15 -19.33
CA ALA A 644 0.39 -11.63 -19.83
C ALA A 644 1.38 -11.89 -18.69
N TRP A 645 1.35 -11.04 -17.66
CA TRP A 645 2.26 -11.09 -16.53
C TRP A 645 1.50 -11.19 -15.20
N PRO A 646 2.06 -11.92 -14.20
CA PRO A 646 1.45 -11.95 -12.87
C PRO A 646 1.49 -10.58 -12.19
N PHE A 647 2.46 -9.75 -12.55
CA PHE A 647 2.67 -8.39 -12.05
C PHE A 647 3.30 -7.51 -13.13
N ALA A 648 3.09 -6.20 -13.03
CA ALA A 648 4.04 -5.22 -13.54
C ALA A 648 5.03 -4.87 -12.42
N PHE A 649 6.18 -4.30 -12.81
CA PHE A 649 7.25 -3.96 -11.87
C PHE A 649 7.63 -2.49 -12.04
N THR A 650 7.25 -1.67 -11.08
CA THR A 650 7.85 -0.35 -10.91
C THR A 650 9.22 -0.54 -10.27
N ASN A 651 10.21 0.16 -10.75
CA ASN A 651 11.58 -0.06 -10.35
C ASN A 651 12.40 1.22 -10.44
N GLY A 652 13.60 1.21 -9.91
CA GLY A 652 14.46 2.37 -9.97
C GLY A 652 15.63 2.30 -8.99
N VAL A 653 16.28 3.45 -8.81
CA VAL A 653 17.39 3.62 -7.88
C VAL A 653 17.14 4.82 -6.99
N GLN A 654 17.40 4.68 -5.70
CA GLN A 654 17.39 5.76 -4.74
C GLN A 654 18.81 6.00 -4.21
N ALA A 655 19.10 7.24 -3.84
CA ALA A 655 20.35 7.60 -3.21
C ALA A 655 20.15 8.59 -2.08
N SER A 656 20.83 8.37 -0.96
CA SER A 656 20.85 9.27 0.19
C SER A 656 22.23 9.88 0.36
N TYR A 657 22.26 11.18 0.69
CA TYR A 657 23.45 11.90 1.15
C TYR A 657 23.17 12.47 2.53
N LEU A 658 23.96 12.08 3.52
CA LEU A 658 23.74 12.45 4.93
C LEU A 658 25.05 12.77 5.64
N GLU A 659 24.93 13.43 6.78
CA GLU A 659 26.00 13.77 7.70
C GLU A 659 25.71 13.18 9.08
N VAL A 660 26.71 12.62 9.72
CA VAL A 660 26.61 12.04 11.06
C VAL A 660 27.41 12.89 12.05
N ASP A 661 26.75 13.40 13.07
CA ASP A 661 27.43 13.97 14.22
C ASP A 661 27.90 12.81 15.14
N ILE A 662 29.18 12.53 15.08
CA ILE A 662 29.77 11.41 15.84
C ILE A 662 29.80 11.61 17.34
N LYS A 663 29.50 12.82 17.85
CA LYS A 663 29.48 13.10 19.29
C LYS A 663 28.09 12.85 19.90
N THR A 664 27.06 13.02 19.09
CA THR A 664 25.66 12.90 19.53
C THR A 664 24.94 11.69 18.91
N GLY A 665 25.50 11.11 17.87
CA GLY A 665 24.85 10.08 17.07
C GLY A 665 23.75 10.61 16.15
N MET A 666 23.50 11.92 16.11
CA MET A 666 22.46 12.51 15.29
C MET A 666 22.78 12.41 13.80
N VAL A 667 21.80 12.05 13.02
CA VAL A 667 21.89 11.92 11.57
C VAL A 667 21.13 13.08 10.91
N LYS A 668 21.82 13.82 10.03
CA LYS A 668 21.21 14.86 9.21
C LYS A 668 21.18 14.44 7.75
N LEU A 669 19.98 14.25 7.22
CA LEU A 669 19.80 14.06 5.79
C LEU A 669 20.03 15.38 5.05
N LEU A 670 20.96 15.39 4.11
CA LEU A 670 21.33 16.58 3.33
C LEU A 670 20.58 16.64 2.01
N LYS A 671 20.44 15.49 1.34
CA LYS A 671 19.73 15.34 0.09
C LYS A 671 19.29 13.89 -0.10
N HIS A 672 18.19 13.72 -0.82
CA HIS A 672 17.74 12.40 -1.28
C HIS A 672 17.30 12.49 -2.74
N TRP A 673 17.67 11.48 -3.53
CA TRP A 673 17.28 11.35 -4.93
C TRP A 673 16.52 10.04 -5.13
N CYS A 674 15.51 10.08 -5.98
CA CYS A 674 14.81 8.91 -6.42
C CYS A 674 14.60 8.98 -7.94
N VAL A 675 15.19 8.04 -8.66
CA VAL A 675 14.86 7.80 -10.08
C VAL A 675 13.99 6.57 -10.13
N GLU A 676 12.77 6.73 -10.67
CA GLU A 676 11.79 5.65 -10.75
C GLU A 676 11.29 5.44 -12.17
N ASP A 677 10.72 4.28 -12.44
CA ASP A 677 10.06 3.88 -13.67
C ASP A 677 8.71 3.26 -13.36
N CYS A 678 7.66 4.07 -13.40
CA CYS A 678 6.27 3.63 -13.29
C CYS A 678 5.59 3.43 -14.67
N GLY A 679 6.37 3.20 -15.71
CA GLY A 679 5.88 3.10 -17.07
C GLY A 679 5.41 4.46 -17.60
N THR A 680 4.24 4.49 -18.23
CA THR A 680 3.65 5.75 -18.71
C THR A 680 3.28 6.65 -17.53
N VAL A 681 3.90 7.82 -17.46
CA VAL A 681 3.61 8.86 -16.47
C VAL A 681 2.36 9.63 -16.91
N ILE A 682 1.23 9.38 -16.24
CA ILE A 682 -0.06 10.03 -16.59
C ILE A 682 -0.08 11.49 -16.11
N ASN A 683 0.30 11.70 -14.84
CA ASN A 683 0.37 13.03 -14.23
C ASN A 683 1.70 13.17 -13.47
N PRO A 684 2.67 13.88 -14.02
CA PRO A 684 4.01 14.00 -13.43
C PRO A 684 4.00 14.54 -11.99
N GLN A 685 3.22 15.59 -11.72
CA GLN A 685 3.14 16.16 -10.37
C GLN A 685 2.64 15.14 -9.35
N LEU A 686 1.63 14.36 -9.68
CA LEU A 686 1.09 13.36 -8.76
C LEU A 686 2.07 12.22 -8.52
N VAL A 687 2.83 11.81 -9.54
CA VAL A 687 3.88 10.79 -9.37
C VAL A 687 4.98 11.29 -8.46
N ASP A 688 5.46 12.52 -8.68
CA ASP A 688 6.48 13.16 -7.82
C ASP A 688 6.03 13.23 -6.36
N GLU A 689 4.80 13.66 -6.11
CA GLU A 689 4.23 13.75 -4.77
C GLU A 689 4.10 12.37 -4.10
N GLN A 690 3.71 11.33 -4.86
CA GLN A 690 3.65 9.97 -4.36
C GLN A 690 5.04 9.43 -3.99
N VAL A 691 6.03 9.66 -4.84
CA VAL A 691 7.42 9.24 -4.59
C VAL A 691 7.96 9.94 -3.34
N ARG A 692 7.85 11.27 -3.25
CA ARG A 692 8.30 12.04 -2.09
C ARG A 692 7.64 11.57 -0.80
N GLY A 693 6.31 11.42 -0.80
CA GLY A 693 5.58 10.91 0.36
C GLY A 693 5.96 9.47 0.73
N GLY A 694 6.31 8.63 -0.24
CA GLY A 694 6.83 7.28 -0.01
C GLY A 694 8.22 7.29 0.59
N VAL A 695 9.11 8.15 0.08
CA VAL A 695 10.49 8.32 0.61
C VAL A 695 10.44 8.76 2.07
N VAL A 696 9.60 9.74 2.43
CA VAL A 696 9.46 10.20 3.82
C VAL A 696 9.06 9.06 4.75
N GLN A 697 8.10 8.22 4.36
CA GLN A 697 7.72 7.04 5.16
C GLN A 697 8.84 5.99 5.25
N GLY A 698 9.60 5.79 4.18
CA GLY A 698 10.77 4.92 4.21
C GLY A 698 11.88 5.42 5.12
N ILE A 699 12.17 6.73 5.10
CA ILE A 699 13.11 7.40 6.01
C ILE A 699 12.59 7.32 7.45
N GLY A 700 11.27 7.49 7.66
CA GLY A 700 10.63 7.34 8.97
C GLY A 700 10.95 5.99 9.60
N GLY A 701 10.72 4.89 8.88
CA GLY A 701 11.06 3.54 9.34
C GLY A 701 12.56 3.29 9.52
N ALA A 702 13.42 4.01 8.78
CA ALA A 702 14.88 3.86 8.90
C ALA A 702 15.47 4.61 10.10
N LEU A 703 14.94 5.77 10.50
CA LEU A 703 15.56 6.67 11.46
C LEU A 703 14.73 6.94 12.73
N TYR A 704 13.40 6.83 12.68
CA TYR A 704 12.53 7.39 13.70
C TYR A 704 11.49 6.41 14.26
N GLU A 705 10.73 5.76 13.39
CA GLU A 705 9.50 5.06 13.75
C GLU A 705 9.77 3.68 14.34
N HIS A 706 9.26 3.42 15.55
CA HIS A 706 9.37 2.13 16.21
C HIS A 706 8.23 1.93 17.21
N CYS A 707 7.49 0.85 17.09
CA CYS A 707 6.55 0.38 18.12
C CYS A 707 7.32 -0.45 19.14
N LEU A 708 7.55 0.11 20.30
CA LEU A 708 8.32 -0.52 21.39
C LEU A 708 7.38 -1.32 22.30
N TYR A 709 7.74 -2.58 22.52
CA TYR A 709 7.02 -3.47 23.42
C TYR A 709 7.94 -3.94 24.55
N ASP A 710 7.40 -4.04 25.76
CA ASP A 710 8.06 -4.72 26.85
C ASP A 710 7.89 -6.25 26.77
N GLU A 711 8.49 -6.98 27.70
CA GLU A 711 8.41 -8.43 27.77
C GLU A 711 7.01 -8.96 28.10
N THR A 712 6.12 -8.11 28.65
CA THR A 712 4.72 -8.45 28.94
C THR A 712 3.79 -8.20 27.75
N GLY A 713 4.32 -7.62 26.67
CA GLY A 713 3.58 -7.32 25.45
C GLY A 713 2.82 -5.99 25.50
N GLN A 714 3.21 -5.07 26.40
CA GLN A 714 2.67 -3.71 26.46
C GLN A 714 3.35 -2.83 25.41
N LEU A 715 2.58 -2.09 24.64
CA LEU A 715 3.09 -1.05 23.75
C LEU A 715 3.46 0.18 24.59
N LEU A 716 4.77 0.48 24.67
CA LEU A 716 5.30 1.53 25.55
C LEU A 716 5.13 2.95 24.99
N ASN A 717 5.03 3.10 23.69
CA ASN A 717 5.03 4.39 22.99
C ASN A 717 3.83 4.57 22.04
N GLY A 718 2.65 4.14 22.47
CA GLY A 718 1.41 4.20 21.69
C GLY A 718 0.76 5.60 21.62
N ASN A 719 1.56 6.65 21.44
CA ASN A 719 1.10 8.03 21.34
C ASN A 719 2.06 8.88 20.49
N LEU A 720 1.61 10.05 20.01
CA LEU A 720 2.43 10.93 19.15
C LEU A 720 3.53 11.73 19.90
N MET A 721 3.60 11.64 21.22
CA MET A 721 4.69 12.24 21.99
C MET A 721 5.94 11.34 21.95
N ASP A 722 5.74 10.03 22.01
CA ASP A 722 6.82 9.04 22.16
C ASP A 722 7.08 8.25 20.87
N TYR A 723 6.09 8.14 19.98
CA TYR A 723 6.25 7.57 18.65
C TYR A 723 6.68 8.67 17.67
N LEU A 724 7.94 8.60 17.25
CA LEU A 724 8.55 9.65 16.44
C LEU A 724 8.15 9.53 14.97
N LEU A 725 7.35 10.48 14.48
CA LEU A 725 7.10 10.66 13.06
C LEU A 725 8.10 11.64 12.46
N PRO A 726 8.58 11.44 11.23
CA PRO A 726 9.43 12.43 10.56
C PRO A 726 8.68 13.74 10.36
N MET A 727 9.30 14.83 10.78
CA MET A 727 8.77 16.19 10.65
C MET A 727 9.31 16.86 9.39
N ALA A 728 8.60 17.84 8.86
CA ALA A 728 8.96 18.48 7.59
C ALA A 728 10.35 19.14 7.59
N ASN A 729 10.80 19.67 8.73
CA ASN A 729 12.12 20.30 8.88
C ASN A 729 13.28 19.30 9.00
N GLU A 730 12.99 18.03 9.20
CA GLU A 730 13.98 16.94 9.29
C GLU A 730 14.21 16.30 7.93
N MET A 731 13.28 16.50 7.00
CA MET A 731 13.36 15.94 5.68
C MET A 731 14.23 16.80 4.74
N PRO A 732 15.08 16.17 3.93
CA PRO A 732 15.83 16.88 2.91
C PRO A 732 14.91 17.26 1.74
N ASP A 733 15.43 18.08 0.82
CA ASP A 733 14.84 18.17 -0.51
C ASP A 733 14.97 16.82 -1.21
N ILE A 734 13.83 16.26 -1.65
CA ILE A 734 13.75 14.99 -2.35
C ILE A 734 13.60 15.27 -3.84
N GLU A 735 14.64 14.98 -4.60
CA GLU A 735 14.65 15.18 -6.04
C GLU A 735 14.21 13.91 -6.76
N VAL A 736 13.19 14.04 -7.62
CA VAL A 736 12.60 12.91 -8.33
C VAL A 736 12.96 12.98 -9.81
N GLY A 737 13.35 11.87 -10.39
CA GLY A 737 13.58 11.70 -11.81
C GLY A 737 12.83 10.47 -12.34
N HIS A 738 12.50 10.48 -13.63
CA HIS A 738 11.74 9.39 -14.24
C HIS A 738 12.51 8.73 -15.39
N VAL A 739 12.43 7.43 -15.46
CA VAL A 739 12.68 6.63 -16.66
C VAL A 739 11.33 6.07 -17.10
N VAL A 740 11.08 5.95 -18.38
CA VAL A 740 9.79 5.55 -18.92
C VAL A 740 9.94 4.24 -19.69
N THR A 741 9.50 3.14 -19.12
CA THR A 741 9.43 1.82 -19.78
C THR A 741 7.99 1.29 -19.63
N PRO A 742 7.09 1.59 -20.58
CA PRO A 742 5.70 1.15 -20.52
C PRO A 742 5.59 -0.37 -20.43
N THR A 743 4.62 -0.87 -19.64
CA THR A 743 4.28 -2.30 -19.71
C THR A 743 3.57 -2.62 -21.03
N ALA A 744 3.90 -3.76 -21.63
CA ALA A 744 3.24 -4.23 -22.84
C ALA A 744 1.87 -4.90 -22.57
N ASP A 745 1.51 -5.12 -21.30
CA ASP A 745 0.25 -5.78 -20.91
C ASP A 745 -0.98 -4.87 -21.07
N SER A 746 -0.80 -3.57 -21.25
CA SER A 746 -1.86 -2.58 -21.45
C SER A 746 -1.53 -1.53 -22.51
N GLU A 747 -2.55 -0.93 -23.13
CA GLU A 747 -2.36 0.14 -24.11
C GLU A 747 -1.82 1.43 -23.46
N LEU A 748 -2.30 1.73 -22.26
CA LEU A 748 -1.83 2.89 -21.50
C LEU A 748 -0.37 2.74 -21.07
N GLY A 749 0.09 1.49 -20.89
CA GLY A 749 1.46 1.20 -20.49
C GLY A 749 1.84 1.66 -19.09
N ALA A 750 0.89 2.10 -18.27
CA ALA A 750 1.16 2.57 -16.93
C ALA A 750 1.37 1.41 -15.95
N LYS A 751 2.36 1.58 -15.07
CA LYS A 751 2.57 0.79 -13.85
C LYS A 751 2.06 1.62 -12.66
N GLY A 752 2.21 1.12 -11.44
CA GLY A 752 1.89 1.92 -10.26
C GLY A 752 3.10 2.70 -9.74
N ALA A 753 2.87 3.75 -8.95
CA ALA A 753 3.92 4.52 -8.28
C ALA A 753 3.63 4.72 -6.78
N GLY A 754 2.63 4.01 -6.25
CA GLY A 754 2.12 4.24 -4.89
C GLY A 754 3.11 3.92 -3.78
N GLU A 755 4.01 2.96 -3.99
CA GLU A 755 4.88 2.38 -2.98
C GLU A 755 6.38 2.53 -3.28
N ALA A 756 6.73 2.98 -4.50
CA ALA A 756 8.10 3.09 -5.02
C ALA A 756 9.05 3.86 -4.08
N GLY A 757 8.62 5.02 -3.58
CA GLY A 757 9.43 5.82 -2.67
C GLY A 757 9.81 5.08 -1.38
N THR A 758 8.88 4.30 -0.82
CA THR A 758 9.12 3.56 0.42
C THR A 758 10.04 2.34 0.20
N ALA A 759 10.02 1.76 -0.99
CA ALA A 759 10.76 0.52 -1.28
C ALA A 759 12.29 0.69 -1.17
N GLY A 760 12.86 1.80 -1.63
CA GLY A 760 14.32 2.00 -1.68
C GLY A 760 14.89 2.82 -0.54
N ALA A 761 14.11 3.73 0.07
CA ALA A 761 14.63 4.72 1.01
C ALA A 761 15.34 4.11 2.24
N PRO A 762 14.82 3.07 2.92
CA PRO A 762 15.51 2.50 4.08
C PRO A 762 16.89 1.94 3.72
N GLY A 763 17.01 1.23 2.60
CA GLY A 763 18.27 0.67 2.13
C GLY A 763 19.31 1.74 1.80
N SER A 764 18.90 2.81 1.11
CA SER A 764 19.80 3.91 0.75
C SER A 764 20.29 4.68 1.98
N VAL A 765 19.44 4.91 2.98
CA VAL A 765 19.81 5.55 4.25
C VAL A 765 20.81 4.67 5.03
N MET A 766 20.53 3.37 5.15
CA MET A 766 21.42 2.39 5.81
C MET A 766 22.80 2.39 5.18
N ASN A 767 22.86 2.32 3.85
CA ASN A 767 24.12 2.28 3.11
C ASN A 767 24.90 3.60 3.27
N ALA A 768 24.20 4.74 3.25
CA ALA A 768 24.82 6.04 3.48
C ALA A 768 25.40 6.17 4.90
N LEU A 769 24.70 5.67 5.93
CA LEU A 769 25.19 5.65 7.31
C LEU A 769 26.47 4.81 7.44
N ASN A 770 26.46 3.60 6.92
CA ASN A 770 27.62 2.73 6.94
C ASN A 770 28.80 3.30 6.12
N ASP A 771 28.55 3.99 5.01
CA ASP A 771 29.58 4.67 4.23
C ASP A 771 30.19 5.86 5.01
N ALA A 772 29.36 6.64 5.73
CA ALA A 772 29.83 7.76 6.56
C ALA A 772 30.76 7.28 7.69
N LEU A 773 30.43 6.16 8.33
CA LEU A 773 31.11 5.68 9.54
C LEU A 773 32.25 4.68 9.27
N ARG A 774 32.35 4.16 8.05
CA ARG A 774 33.40 3.21 7.65
C ARG A 774 34.83 3.68 7.97
N PRO A 775 35.21 4.95 7.74
CA PRO A 775 36.53 5.44 8.06
C PRO A 775 36.90 5.39 9.55
N LEU A 776 35.91 5.29 10.41
CA LEU A 776 36.04 5.23 11.87
C LEU A 776 36.10 3.80 12.39
N ASN A 777 36.03 2.80 11.51
CA ASN A 777 35.93 1.38 11.86
C ASN A 777 34.74 1.09 12.81
N ALA A 778 33.67 1.84 12.67
CA ALA A 778 32.44 1.62 13.43
C ALA A 778 31.85 0.23 13.15
N ALA A 779 31.11 -0.33 14.11
CA ALA A 779 30.34 -1.54 13.88
C ALA A 779 29.24 -1.27 12.83
N LEU A 780 28.82 -2.33 12.12
CA LEU A 780 27.79 -2.20 11.08
C LEU A 780 26.44 -1.80 11.68
N LEU A 781 25.83 -0.80 11.09
CA LEU A 781 24.45 -0.39 11.37
C LEU A 781 23.51 -1.16 10.44
N VAL A 782 22.85 -2.18 10.98
CA VAL A 782 21.95 -3.09 10.28
C VAL A 782 20.63 -3.31 11.01
N GLU A 783 20.43 -2.61 12.13
CA GLU A 783 19.21 -2.66 12.95
C GLU A 783 18.47 -1.32 12.91
N MET A 784 17.31 -1.32 12.21
CA MET A 784 16.41 -0.15 12.10
C MET A 784 15.43 -0.08 13.28
N PRO A 785 15.07 1.16 13.71
CA PRO A 785 15.54 2.46 13.23
C PRO A 785 16.95 2.78 13.75
N PHE A 786 17.75 3.53 12.96
CA PHE A 786 19.10 3.95 13.31
C PHE A 786 19.07 5.15 14.25
N THR A 787 18.71 4.90 15.52
CA THR A 787 18.62 5.94 16.53
C THR A 787 20.01 6.49 16.88
N PRO A 788 20.11 7.71 17.44
CA PRO A 788 21.38 8.27 17.91
C PRO A 788 22.14 7.34 18.85
N GLU A 789 21.44 6.64 19.73
CA GLU A 789 22.03 5.65 20.64
C GLU A 789 22.69 4.50 19.87
N ARG A 790 22.03 3.95 18.85
CA ARG A 790 22.59 2.87 18.02
C ARG A 790 23.82 3.33 17.25
N VAL A 791 23.79 4.57 16.75
CA VAL A 791 24.97 5.18 16.09
C VAL A 791 26.14 5.31 17.06
N LEU A 792 25.91 5.79 18.29
CA LEU A 792 26.95 5.90 19.31
C LEU A 792 27.47 4.53 19.74
N ARG A 793 26.61 3.53 19.87
CA ARG A 793 27.03 2.13 20.13
C ARG A 793 27.90 1.58 19.02
N ALA A 794 27.56 1.83 17.76
CA ALA A 794 28.38 1.41 16.62
C ALA A 794 29.76 2.06 16.63
N LEU A 795 29.86 3.28 17.18
CA LEU A 795 31.13 4.01 17.39
C LEU A 795 31.87 3.56 18.67
N GLY A 796 31.31 2.68 19.49
CA GLY A 796 31.91 2.24 20.77
C GLY A 796 31.93 3.32 21.85
N GLN A 797 30.98 4.26 21.82
CA GLN A 797 30.93 5.40 22.77
C GLN A 797 29.95 5.18 23.93
N VAL A 798 29.00 4.25 23.78
CA VAL A 798 28.00 3.85 24.79
C VAL A 798 27.78 2.34 24.78
#